data_656cba95f69287217b8285c571083b8a
#
_entry.id   656cba95f69287217b8285c571083b8a
#
_cell.length_a   1.000
_cell.length_b   1.000
_cell.length_c   1.000
_cell.angle_alpha   90.00
_cell.angle_beta   90.00
_cell.angle_gamma   90.00
#
_symmetry.space_group_name_H-M   'P 1'
#
loop_
_entity.id
_entity.type
_entity.pdbx_description
1 polymer ?
#
loop_
_entity_poly.entity_id
_entity_poly.type
_entity_poly.pdbx_seq_one_letter_code
_entity_poly.pdbx_strand_id
1 'polypeptide(L)'
;MKSGKHMKKTMLILLFGLLTVVGLPMVTEAVEPVNATDTTIFGAQAMVPNSTEDQTEKLQTLLSQTAREGRALFLPQGSYALSKDIVISSNYQLIGDTTGATILHNATGAPIQLTDTTYGTKTNVRLQNIAFDGINVTLKLTNQLTLANNIFYNPLKGFVVNLNADIGVKISGNIFMRDTAHMQSGGDFNRAIYIGGYSTPSRFQYMSDVDIVDNLFGLKVTELDAIKSTSRSDLAATITRLQTAIEAGAISVPNEQNYLSTGVNSFNMLKDVTVQHNFFYSPYDNENLNGLVGDHAIYFRGAQNITVVGNHLRGLQNGPAGGFKFKSGRNITIMNNYLRNTGLIMYGTPEIGLAETQAEGAISELSNWLVANNIFDWKYWDNQYAIGMEYNRHTGNNNVFNGVFINNQFVNYHNIPQNRRRELLIASGGGFRPETSFVKDNTRDDGLKNGQLLVENWTEEDYRLMPATWESLVSPTLYEQYKNTPIPVRNTLATPVATTIVQGQSIDPQQLVANTNDADEAVPAAKIVNPEVLNEIGQQKVTVQLTYETGSLVTVNVPVTVEAPAKKLDLSQLQTVYASIGEANQYTVYSWQLFTAIGPKTIVPSYYQQATQLLAEGQESQDKTQEQVDQLTSNLQSAMKVLVKKADITLERTEAENELASVHKLDESVYTKDSWQAMQEALIDTTTGEGSYKQLQQLLAWSDEELLEPTLGGFKTPADAQKRINQLTQTIKTALLLLVEKSTETTSNTSESSTSSTTSETSNTSESSTSSTTSETSNTSESSTSSTTS
;
A
#
# COMPACT_ATOMS: atom_id res chain seq x y z
N MET A 1 -27.49 -73.81 -19.18
CA MET A 1 -27.85 -72.94 -20.29
C MET A 1 -28.21 -71.53 -19.81
N LYS A 2 -27.23 -70.69 -19.56
CA LYS A 2 -27.35 -69.19 -19.33
C LYS A 2 -26.00 -68.64 -19.63
N SER A 3 -25.63 -68.48 -20.88
CA SER A 3 -24.38 -67.81 -21.28
C SER A 3 -24.64 -67.24 -22.69
N GLY A 4 -25.04 -66.07 -22.83
CA GLY A 4 -25.32 -65.49 -24.15
C GLY A 4 -25.84 -64.06 -24.16
N LYS A 5 -25.67 -63.27 -23.04
CA LYS A 5 -26.18 -61.87 -23.01
C LYS A 5 -25.10 -60.78 -22.68
N HIS A 6 -23.87 -61.16 -22.41
CA HIS A 6 -22.84 -60.20 -22.07
C HIS A 6 -21.91 -59.74 -23.19
N MET A 7 -21.99 -60.43 -24.37
CA MET A 7 -21.04 -60.14 -25.47
C MET A 7 -21.56 -59.12 -26.53
N LYS A 8 -22.81 -58.65 -26.41
CA LYS A 8 -23.36 -57.62 -27.32
C LYS A 8 -23.30 -56.15 -26.80
N LYS A 9 -22.97 -55.95 -25.52
CA LYS A 9 -22.81 -54.58 -25.00
C LYS A 9 -21.40 -54.03 -25.11
N THR A 10 -20.39 -54.89 -25.19
CA THR A 10 -18.98 -54.43 -25.27
C THR A 10 -18.58 -54.10 -26.70
N MET A 11 -19.24 -54.59 -27.69
CA MET A 11 -18.97 -54.32 -29.11
C MET A 11 -19.66 -53.03 -29.62
N LEU A 12 -20.64 -52.50 -28.90
CA LEU A 12 -21.33 -51.26 -29.25
C LEU A 12 -20.60 -50.04 -28.66
N ILE A 13 -19.77 -50.21 -27.62
CA ILE A 13 -19.00 -49.14 -27.01
C ILE A 13 -17.68 -48.93 -27.77
N LEU A 14 -17.16 -49.94 -28.46
CA LEU A 14 -15.95 -49.79 -29.29
C LEU A 14 -16.26 -49.20 -30.69
N LEU A 15 -17.50 -49.18 -31.14
CA LEU A 15 -17.87 -48.56 -32.43
C LEU A 15 -18.24 -47.09 -32.31
N PHE A 16 -18.54 -46.60 -31.09
CA PHE A 16 -18.73 -45.18 -30.81
C PHE A 16 -17.44 -44.42 -30.41
N GLY A 17 -16.37 -45.14 -30.10
CA GLY A 17 -15.07 -44.57 -29.74
C GLY A 17 -14.14 -44.28 -30.95
N LEU A 18 -14.53 -44.67 -32.17
CA LEU A 18 -13.68 -44.50 -33.37
C LEU A 18 -14.29 -43.58 -34.43
N LEU A 19 -15.36 -42.87 -34.08
CA LEU A 19 -15.88 -41.76 -34.86
C LEU A 19 -15.67 -40.40 -34.17
N THR A 20 -14.61 -40.24 -33.43
CA THR A 20 -14.04 -38.92 -33.23
C THR A 20 -13.33 -38.54 -34.53
N VAL A 21 -14.19 -38.06 -35.38
CA VAL A 21 -13.96 -37.12 -36.42
C VAL A 21 -12.54 -36.50 -36.32
N VAL A 22 -11.73 -36.85 -37.28
CA VAL A 22 -10.77 -35.93 -37.86
C VAL A 22 -11.62 -34.78 -38.41
N GLY A 23 -12.00 -33.88 -37.55
CA GLY A 23 -12.42 -32.57 -37.95
C GLY A 23 -11.17 -31.94 -38.52
N LEU A 24 -10.99 -32.08 -39.79
CA LEU A 24 -10.21 -31.10 -40.56
C LEU A 24 -10.72 -29.76 -40.09
N PRO A 25 -9.85 -28.84 -39.61
CA PRO A 25 -10.30 -27.47 -39.47
C PRO A 25 -10.79 -27.06 -40.84
N MET A 26 -12.09 -26.80 -40.97
CA MET A 26 -12.54 -25.95 -42.04
C MET A 26 -11.78 -24.65 -41.82
N VAL A 27 -10.70 -24.48 -42.55
CA VAL A 27 -10.14 -23.15 -42.82
C VAL A 27 -11.23 -22.50 -43.65
N THR A 28 -12.24 -21.94 -43.00
CA THR A 28 -13.05 -20.91 -43.60
C THR A 28 -12.04 -19.78 -43.88
N GLU A 29 -11.68 -19.59 -45.14
CA GLU A 29 -10.96 -18.39 -45.52
C GLU A 29 -11.66 -17.23 -44.84
N ALA A 30 -10.87 -16.50 -44.01
CA ALA A 30 -11.40 -15.33 -43.31
C ALA A 30 -11.86 -14.37 -44.39
N VAL A 31 -13.16 -14.24 -44.54
CA VAL A 31 -13.73 -13.30 -45.54
C VAL A 31 -13.27 -11.90 -45.14
N GLU A 32 -12.55 -11.22 -46.06
CA GLU A 32 -12.00 -9.89 -45.82
C GLU A 32 -13.08 -8.90 -45.33
N PRO A 33 -12.80 -8.09 -44.33
CA PRO A 33 -13.71 -7.07 -43.85
C PRO A 33 -14.08 -6.07 -44.94
N VAL A 34 -15.29 -5.57 -44.92
CA VAL A 34 -15.77 -4.54 -45.85
C VAL A 34 -15.41 -3.15 -45.32
N ASN A 35 -14.69 -2.36 -46.09
CA ASN A 35 -14.32 -1.00 -45.71
C ASN A 35 -15.55 -0.06 -45.71
N ALA A 36 -15.90 0.47 -44.53
CA ALA A 36 -17.06 1.35 -44.36
C ALA A 36 -16.99 2.68 -45.12
N THR A 37 -15.81 3.12 -45.55
CA THR A 37 -15.59 4.37 -46.28
C THR A 37 -15.59 4.15 -47.81
N ASP A 38 -15.80 2.90 -48.26
CA ASP A 38 -15.81 2.58 -49.68
C ASP A 38 -17.09 3.06 -50.37
N THR A 39 -16.99 4.19 -51.08
CA THR A 39 -18.11 4.77 -51.79
C THR A 39 -18.50 3.94 -53.03
N THR A 40 -17.65 3.07 -53.52
CA THR A 40 -17.97 2.18 -54.63
C THR A 40 -18.94 1.07 -54.20
N ILE A 41 -18.86 0.68 -52.94
CA ILE A 41 -19.74 -0.34 -52.33
C ILE A 41 -20.98 0.31 -51.73
N PHE A 42 -20.79 1.37 -50.94
CA PHE A 42 -21.86 1.92 -50.09
C PHE A 42 -22.43 3.26 -50.61
N GLY A 43 -21.82 3.88 -51.65
CA GLY A 43 -22.30 5.13 -52.21
C GLY A 43 -22.46 6.24 -51.17
N ALA A 44 -23.60 6.88 -51.12
CA ALA A 44 -23.90 7.96 -50.16
C ALA A 44 -24.02 7.46 -48.71
N GLN A 45 -24.11 6.15 -48.49
CA GLN A 45 -24.12 5.56 -47.14
C GLN A 45 -22.72 5.31 -46.58
N ALA A 46 -21.67 5.48 -47.41
CA ALA A 46 -20.29 5.33 -46.92
C ALA A 46 -20.01 6.27 -45.71
N MET A 47 -19.29 5.75 -44.75
CA MET A 47 -18.83 6.52 -43.61
C MET A 47 -17.75 7.53 -44.02
N VAL A 48 -17.73 8.68 -43.38
CA VAL A 48 -16.77 9.76 -43.69
C VAL A 48 -15.91 10.02 -42.44
N PRO A 49 -14.61 9.66 -42.46
CA PRO A 49 -13.73 9.93 -41.34
C PRO A 49 -13.65 11.44 -41.05
N ASN A 50 -13.56 11.78 -39.77
CA ASN A 50 -13.41 13.16 -39.27
C ASN A 50 -14.54 14.14 -39.68
N SER A 51 -15.69 13.60 -40.04
CA SER A 51 -16.90 14.41 -40.27
C SER A 51 -17.57 14.72 -38.93
N THR A 52 -18.03 15.95 -38.76
CA THR A 52 -18.85 16.39 -37.63
C THR A 52 -20.33 16.04 -37.78
N GLU A 53 -20.74 15.60 -39.00
CA GLU A 53 -22.11 15.15 -39.25
C GLU A 53 -22.41 13.86 -38.53
N ASP A 54 -23.62 13.71 -38.05
CA ASP A 54 -24.11 12.46 -37.46
C ASP A 54 -24.10 11.32 -38.44
N GLN A 55 -23.42 10.25 -38.11
CA GLN A 55 -23.28 9.07 -38.95
C GLN A 55 -23.95 7.82 -38.33
N THR A 56 -24.79 8.00 -37.36
CA THR A 56 -25.48 6.91 -36.62
C THR A 56 -26.22 6.00 -37.58
N GLU A 57 -27.09 6.56 -38.45
CA GLU A 57 -27.92 5.76 -39.35
C GLU A 57 -27.09 5.06 -40.45
N LYS A 58 -25.99 5.68 -40.87
CA LYS A 58 -25.03 5.05 -41.81
C LYS A 58 -24.40 3.82 -41.16
N LEU A 59 -23.83 3.98 -39.97
CA LEU A 59 -23.20 2.89 -39.23
C LEU A 59 -24.18 1.73 -38.98
N GLN A 60 -25.42 2.07 -38.54
CA GLN A 60 -26.47 1.07 -38.32
C GLN A 60 -26.83 0.30 -39.58
N THR A 61 -26.95 0.98 -40.72
CA THR A 61 -27.25 0.40 -42.02
C THR A 61 -26.14 -0.51 -42.50
N LEU A 62 -24.89 -0.05 -42.43
CA LEU A 62 -23.72 -0.83 -42.84
C LEU A 62 -23.52 -2.09 -42.01
N LEU A 63 -23.66 -1.98 -40.69
CA LEU A 63 -23.60 -3.16 -39.82
C LEU A 63 -24.69 -4.18 -40.15
N SER A 64 -25.91 -3.71 -40.42
CA SER A 64 -27.00 -4.59 -40.79
C SER A 64 -26.80 -5.27 -42.14
N GLN A 65 -26.19 -4.57 -43.06
CA GLN A 65 -25.86 -5.09 -44.41
C GLN A 65 -24.74 -6.14 -44.33
N THR A 66 -23.61 -5.78 -43.72
CA THR A 66 -22.46 -6.68 -43.62
C THR A 66 -22.78 -7.93 -42.79
N ALA A 67 -23.60 -7.82 -41.73
CA ALA A 67 -24.07 -8.98 -40.96
C ALA A 67 -24.88 -9.98 -41.78
N ARG A 68 -25.74 -9.48 -42.70
CA ARG A 68 -26.49 -10.34 -43.65
C ARG A 68 -25.59 -11.05 -44.67
N GLU A 69 -24.47 -10.42 -44.99
CA GLU A 69 -23.47 -10.97 -45.92
C GLU A 69 -22.46 -11.89 -45.17
N GLY A 70 -22.56 -12.03 -43.87
CA GLY A 70 -21.62 -12.78 -43.03
C GLY A 70 -20.22 -12.15 -42.96
N ARG A 71 -20.11 -10.84 -43.17
CA ARG A 71 -18.84 -10.11 -43.21
C ARG A 71 -18.72 -9.14 -42.06
N ALA A 72 -17.51 -8.82 -41.69
CA ALA A 72 -17.21 -7.74 -40.75
C ALA A 72 -17.19 -6.39 -41.45
N LEU A 73 -17.57 -5.33 -40.73
CA LEU A 73 -17.43 -3.95 -41.16
C LEU A 73 -16.13 -3.39 -40.61
N PHE A 74 -15.24 -2.91 -41.51
CA PHE A 74 -13.99 -2.25 -41.15
C PHE A 74 -14.14 -0.73 -41.21
N LEU A 75 -13.80 -0.05 -40.11
CA LEU A 75 -13.71 1.40 -40.01
C LEU A 75 -12.23 1.82 -40.04
N PRO A 76 -11.76 2.53 -41.06
CA PRO A 76 -10.43 3.14 -41.10
C PRO A 76 -10.20 4.13 -39.96
N GLN A 77 -8.95 4.60 -39.83
CA GLN A 77 -8.61 5.68 -38.90
C GLN A 77 -9.48 6.91 -39.10
N GLY A 78 -9.86 7.55 -38.00
CA GLY A 78 -10.63 8.79 -38.01
C GLY A 78 -11.70 8.79 -36.93
N SER A 79 -12.30 9.93 -36.73
CA SER A 79 -13.42 10.12 -35.80
C SER A 79 -14.75 10.09 -36.58
N TYR A 80 -15.71 9.36 -36.00
CA TYR A 80 -17.06 9.17 -36.58
C TYR A 80 -18.09 9.58 -35.51
N ALA A 81 -18.80 10.67 -35.80
CA ALA A 81 -19.75 11.26 -34.88
C ALA A 81 -21.06 10.46 -34.85
N LEU A 82 -21.52 10.12 -33.65
CA LEU A 82 -22.79 9.43 -33.41
C LEU A 82 -23.68 10.29 -32.50
N SER A 83 -24.99 10.34 -32.78
CA SER A 83 -25.97 11.10 -32.00
C SER A 83 -27.02 10.25 -31.32
N LYS A 84 -27.07 8.94 -31.59
CA LYS A 84 -28.07 8.01 -31.06
C LYS A 84 -27.43 6.65 -30.79
N ASP A 85 -28.14 5.82 -30.06
CA ASP A 85 -27.80 4.43 -29.81
C ASP A 85 -27.63 3.64 -31.13
N ILE A 86 -26.70 2.72 -31.13
CA ILE A 86 -26.53 1.70 -32.16
C ILE A 86 -27.15 0.40 -31.64
N VAL A 87 -28.12 -0.10 -32.36
CA VAL A 87 -28.82 -1.35 -32.02
C VAL A 87 -28.06 -2.55 -32.55
N ILE A 88 -27.48 -3.33 -31.65
CA ILE A 88 -26.69 -4.52 -31.97
C ILE A 88 -27.57 -5.73 -32.23
N SER A 89 -27.28 -6.48 -33.29
CA SER A 89 -27.93 -7.72 -33.68
C SER A 89 -26.92 -8.85 -33.89
N SER A 90 -27.40 -10.05 -34.19
CA SER A 90 -26.53 -11.20 -34.50
C SER A 90 -25.59 -10.90 -35.68
N ASN A 91 -24.38 -11.43 -35.59
CA ASN A 91 -23.32 -11.29 -36.60
C ASN A 91 -22.82 -9.84 -36.82
N TYR A 92 -23.12 -8.91 -35.90
CA TYR A 92 -22.52 -7.56 -35.98
C TYR A 92 -21.06 -7.64 -35.58
N GLN A 93 -20.18 -7.42 -36.56
CA GLN A 93 -18.75 -7.41 -36.38
C GLN A 93 -18.20 -6.06 -36.86
N LEU A 94 -17.74 -5.26 -35.91
CA LEU A 94 -17.16 -3.93 -36.16
C LEU A 94 -15.68 -3.95 -35.80
N ILE A 95 -14.82 -3.63 -36.76
CA ILE A 95 -13.36 -3.69 -36.60
C ILE A 95 -12.76 -2.35 -37.00
N GLY A 96 -11.99 -1.75 -36.12
CA GLY A 96 -11.22 -0.54 -36.41
C GLY A 96 -9.80 -0.84 -36.89
N ASP A 97 -9.08 0.21 -37.21
CA ASP A 97 -7.69 0.16 -37.63
C ASP A 97 -6.76 -0.34 -36.53
N THR A 98 -5.71 -1.05 -36.90
CA THR A 98 -4.72 -1.60 -35.95
C THR A 98 -3.54 -0.68 -35.70
N THR A 99 -3.29 0.30 -36.59
CA THR A 99 -2.13 1.17 -36.53
C THR A 99 -2.44 2.57 -36.03
N GLY A 100 -3.69 2.98 -36.07
CA GLY A 100 -4.12 4.28 -35.59
C GLY A 100 -5.46 4.27 -34.88
N ALA A 101 -5.99 5.43 -34.53
CA ALA A 101 -7.24 5.54 -33.80
C ALA A 101 -8.46 5.55 -34.71
N THR A 102 -9.32 4.57 -34.61
CA THR A 102 -10.69 4.59 -35.08
C THR A 102 -11.60 4.97 -33.91
N ILE A 103 -12.19 6.16 -33.95
CA ILE A 103 -12.92 6.74 -32.83
C ILE A 103 -14.40 6.79 -33.17
N LEU A 104 -15.24 6.15 -32.35
CA LEU A 104 -16.68 6.44 -32.30
C LEU A 104 -16.90 7.50 -31.21
N HIS A 105 -17.35 8.67 -31.63
CA HIS A 105 -17.48 9.86 -30.81
C HIS A 105 -18.93 10.18 -30.53
N ASN A 106 -19.28 10.41 -29.28
CA ASN A 106 -20.59 10.92 -28.86
C ASN A 106 -20.72 12.41 -29.12
N ALA A 107 -21.44 12.76 -30.18
CA ALA A 107 -21.59 14.15 -30.60
C ALA A 107 -22.61 14.98 -29.77
N THR A 108 -23.39 14.36 -28.89
CA THR A 108 -24.51 15.02 -28.22
C THR A 108 -24.27 15.35 -26.75
N GLY A 109 -23.28 14.71 -26.11
CA GLY A 109 -23.12 14.78 -24.66
C GLY A 109 -24.23 14.06 -23.85
N ALA A 110 -25.30 13.60 -24.51
CA ALA A 110 -26.29 12.71 -23.91
C ALA A 110 -25.77 11.26 -23.89
N PRO A 111 -26.22 10.41 -22.97
CA PRO A 111 -25.80 9.01 -22.97
C PRO A 111 -26.12 8.31 -24.29
N ILE A 112 -25.10 7.74 -24.93
CA ILE A 112 -25.21 6.90 -26.11
C ILE A 112 -24.61 5.54 -25.82
N GLN A 113 -25.19 4.50 -26.32
CA GLN A 113 -24.70 3.13 -26.13
C GLN A 113 -24.83 2.30 -27.43
N LEU A 114 -23.92 1.34 -27.52
CA LEU A 114 -24.18 0.19 -28.35
C LEU A 114 -25.02 -0.77 -27.53
N THR A 115 -26.26 -1.00 -27.91
CA THR A 115 -27.23 -1.71 -27.08
C THR A 115 -28.12 -2.64 -27.89
N ASP A 116 -28.85 -3.47 -27.21
CA ASP A 116 -29.89 -4.29 -27.83
C ASP A 116 -31.28 -3.86 -27.33
N THR A 117 -32.23 -3.83 -28.25
CA THR A 117 -33.63 -3.48 -27.95
C THR A 117 -34.51 -4.74 -27.76
N THR A 118 -34.00 -5.94 -28.04
CA THR A 118 -34.78 -7.16 -28.02
C THR A 118 -34.21 -8.15 -27.03
N TYR A 119 -35.10 -8.79 -26.28
CA TYR A 119 -34.77 -9.93 -25.38
C TYR A 119 -34.47 -11.23 -26.16
N GLY A 120 -34.22 -11.15 -27.48
CA GLY A 120 -33.84 -12.29 -28.28
C GLY A 120 -32.35 -12.65 -28.14
N THR A 121 -32.04 -13.94 -28.22
CA THR A 121 -30.65 -14.39 -28.23
C THR A 121 -29.94 -13.88 -29.50
N LYS A 122 -28.80 -13.23 -29.32
CA LYS A 122 -27.89 -12.83 -30.39
C LYS A 122 -26.73 -13.81 -30.46
N THR A 123 -26.06 -13.84 -31.59
CA THR A 123 -24.86 -14.68 -31.75
C THR A 123 -23.78 -13.94 -32.49
N ASN A 124 -22.51 -14.26 -32.20
CA ASN A 124 -21.35 -13.82 -32.95
C ASN A 124 -21.27 -12.28 -33.11
N VAL A 125 -21.17 -11.59 -31.96
CA VAL A 125 -20.97 -10.13 -31.93
C VAL A 125 -19.49 -9.85 -31.65
N ARG A 126 -18.88 -8.94 -32.44
CA ARG A 126 -17.48 -8.56 -32.31
C ARG A 126 -17.31 -7.05 -32.42
N LEU A 127 -16.67 -6.45 -31.40
CA LEU A 127 -16.23 -5.06 -31.39
C LEU A 127 -14.72 -5.08 -31.10
N GLN A 128 -13.92 -4.60 -32.07
CA GLN A 128 -12.48 -4.73 -31.98
C GLN A 128 -11.74 -3.50 -32.53
N ASN A 129 -10.67 -3.11 -31.86
CA ASN A 129 -9.77 -2.00 -32.24
C ASN A 129 -10.48 -0.63 -32.33
N ILE A 130 -11.54 -0.41 -31.58
CA ILE A 130 -12.33 0.82 -31.55
C ILE A 130 -11.99 1.65 -30.31
N ALA A 131 -11.87 2.94 -30.47
CA ALA A 131 -11.89 3.89 -29.34
C ALA A 131 -13.31 4.44 -29.17
N PHE A 132 -13.92 4.18 -28.02
CA PHE A 132 -15.27 4.63 -27.67
C PHE A 132 -15.18 5.91 -26.84
N ASP A 133 -15.53 7.04 -27.39
CA ASP A 133 -15.53 8.34 -26.71
C ASP A 133 -16.95 8.69 -26.22
N GLY A 134 -17.16 8.57 -24.92
CA GLY A 134 -18.46 8.84 -24.32
C GLY A 134 -19.57 7.85 -24.71
N ILE A 135 -19.22 6.65 -25.14
CA ILE A 135 -20.16 5.61 -25.59
C ILE A 135 -19.96 4.35 -24.75
N ASN A 136 -21.07 3.83 -24.18
CA ASN A 136 -21.08 2.61 -23.42
C ASN A 136 -21.58 1.42 -24.24
N VAL A 137 -21.30 0.20 -23.79
CA VAL A 137 -21.77 -1.05 -24.41
C VAL A 137 -22.70 -1.76 -23.43
N THR A 138 -23.97 -2.00 -23.83
CA THR A 138 -24.97 -2.69 -23.01
C THR A 138 -25.63 -3.80 -23.83
N LEU A 139 -25.30 -5.06 -23.52
CA LEU A 139 -25.79 -6.22 -24.24
C LEU A 139 -26.40 -7.25 -23.29
N LYS A 140 -27.34 -8.03 -23.81
CA LYS A 140 -28.02 -9.10 -23.07
C LYS A 140 -28.21 -10.30 -23.97
N LEU A 141 -28.09 -11.51 -23.38
CA LEU A 141 -28.39 -12.75 -24.08
C LEU A 141 -27.59 -12.94 -25.36
N THR A 142 -26.34 -12.50 -25.37
CA THR A 142 -25.43 -12.70 -26.49
C THR A 142 -24.67 -14.00 -26.33
N ASN A 143 -24.63 -14.79 -27.37
CA ASN A 143 -23.82 -15.99 -27.46
C ASN A 143 -22.62 -15.71 -28.38
N GLN A 144 -21.43 -15.92 -27.91
CA GLN A 144 -20.16 -15.53 -28.58
C GLN A 144 -20.03 -14.01 -28.78
N LEU A 145 -19.67 -13.33 -27.69
CA LEU A 145 -19.32 -11.92 -27.69
C LEU A 145 -17.80 -11.74 -27.61
N THR A 146 -17.25 -10.92 -28.49
CA THR A 146 -15.84 -10.51 -28.41
C THR A 146 -15.72 -9.00 -28.32
N LEU A 147 -15.12 -8.51 -27.24
CA LEU A 147 -14.69 -7.13 -27.05
C LEU A 147 -13.16 -7.15 -26.96
N ALA A 148 -12.46 -6.77 -28.03
CA ALA A 148 -11.01 -6.96 -28.10
C ALA A 148 -10.27 -5.67 -28.52
N ASN A 149 -9.21 -5.36 -27.80
CA ASN A 149 -8.30 -4.27 -28.13
C ASN A 149 -9.01 -2.90 -28.28
N ASN A 150 -10.05 -2.64 -27.52
CA ASN A 150 -10.78 -1.39 -27.55
C ASN A 150 -10.23 -0.40 -26.51
N ILE A 151 -10.46 0.88 -26.74
CA ILE A 151 -10.16 1.96 -25.81
C ILE A 151 -11.50 2.61 -25.41
N PHE A 152 -11.87 2.50 -24.14
CA PHE A 152 -13.06 3.16 -23.61
C PHE A 152 -12.62 4.37 -22.80
N TYR A 153 -13.02 5.57 -23.22
CA TYR A 153 -12.69 6.81 -22.54
C TYR A 153 -13.88 7.77 -22.49
N ASN A 154 -13.85 8.71 -21.54
CA ASN A 154 -14.94 9.65 -21.27
C ASN A 154 -16.33 9.01 -21.11
N PRO A 155 -16.48 7.85 -20.46
CA PRO A 155 -17.79 7.24 -20.27
C PRO A 155 -18.69 8.20 -19.47
N LEU A 156 -19.93 8.37 -19.91
CA LEU A 156 -20.79 9.39 -19.32
C LEU A 156 -21.35 8.97 -17.95
N LYS A 157 -21.86 7.77 -17.78
CA LYS A 157 -22.47 7.32 -16.53
C LYS A 157 -22.60 5.79 -16.46
N GLY A 158 -22.47 5.23 -15.25
CA GLY A 158 -22.73 3.83 -14.98
C GLY A 158 -21.61 2.89 -15.41
N PHE A 159 -21.96 1.71 -15.88
CA PHE A 159 -21.01 0.73 -16.41
C PHE A 159 -20.64 1.07 -17.85
N VAL A 160 -19.34 1.08 -18.14
CA VAL A 160 -18.83 1.25 -19.49
C VAL A 160 -19.23 0.09 -20.37
N VAL A 161 -19.10 -1.14 -19.86
CA VAL A 161 -19.57 -2.37 -20.45
C VAL A 161 -20.54 -3.06 -19.49
N ASN A 162 -21.76 -3.30 -19.92
CA ASN A 162 -22.83 -3.90 -19.13
C ASN A 162 -23.41 -5.13 -19.87
N LEU A 163 -23.10 -6.32 -19.36
CA LEU A 163 -23.43 -7.59 -19.98
C LEU A 163 -24.33 -8.42 -19.08
N ASN A 164 -25.38 -9.01 -19.65
CA ASN A 164 -26.34 -9.77 -18.87
C ASN A 164 -26.74 -11.08 -19.56
N ALA A 165 -26.48 -12.19 -18.89
CA ALA A 165 -26.77 -13.54 -19.37
C ALA A 165 -26.18 -13.89 -20.75
N ASP A 166 -25.02 -13.30 -21.02
CA ASP A 166 -24.22 -13.59 -22.20
C ASP A 166 -23.41 -14.89 -21.96
N ILE A 167 -23.10 -15.61 -23.03
CA ILE A 167 -22.35 -16.87 -22.97
C ILE A 167 -21.23 -16.85 -24.00
N GLY A 168 -20.06 -17.38 -23.65
CA GLY A 168 -18.91 -17.38 -24.54
C GLY A 168 -18.40 -15.96 -24.79
N VAL A 169 -18.14 -15.23 -23.70
CA VAL A 169 -17.73 -13.82 -23.73
C VAL A 169 -16.21 -13.70 -23.60
N LYS A 170 -15.61 -13.03 -24.54
CA LYS A 170 -14.19 -12.67 -24.49
C LYS A 170 -14.02 -11.15 -24.45
N ILE A 171 -13.39 -10.66 -23.37
CA ILE A 171 -13.02 -9.27 -23.17
C ILE A 171 -11.50 -9.23 -23.00
N SER A 172 -10.76 -8.81 -24.05
CA SER A 172 -9.31 -8.94 -24.06
C SER A 172 -8.60 -7.74 -24.66
N GLY A 173 -7.48 -7.34 -24.09
CA GLY A 173 -6.62 -6.27 -24.59
C GLY A 173 -7.26 -4.89 -24.56
N ASN A 174 -8.32 -4.67 -23.78
CA ASN A 174 -9.02 -3.38 -23.74
C ASN A 174 -8.39 -2.44 -22.71
N ILE A 175 -8.55 -1.15 -22.93
CA ILE A 175 -8.20 -0.09 -21.98
C ILE A 175 -9.48 0.62 -21.55
N PHE A 176 -9.68 0.70 -20.23
CA PHE A 176 -10.78 1.42 -19.61
C PHE A 176 -10.21 2.59 -18.84
N MET A 177 -10.55 3.82 -19.22
CA MET A 177 -10.05 5.01 -18.58
C MET A 177 -11.13 6.08 -18.44
N ARG A 178 -10.97 6.95 -17.46
CA ARG A 178 -11.82 8.11 -17.23
C ARG A 178 -11.02 9.25 -16.64
N ASP A 179 -11.32 10.45 -17.09
CA ASP A 179 -10.80 11.68 -16.52
C ASP A 179 -11.32 11.90 -15.08
N THR A 180 -10.42 12.25 -14.17
CA THR A 180 -10.75 12.57 -12.77
C THR A 180 -11.69 13.76 -12.63
N ALA A 181 -11.68 14.71 -13.58
CA ALA A 181 -12.56 15.88 -13.56
C ALA A 181 -14.05 15.52 -13.67
N HIS A 182 -14.37 14.34 -14.19
CA HIS A 182 -15.74 13.85 -14.35
C HIS A 182 -16.21 12.94 -13.21
N MET A 183 -15.45 12.77 -12.15
CA MET A 183 -15.88 12.03 -10.97
C MET A 183 -16.81 12.89 -10.13
N GLN A 184 -18.10 12.65 -10.25
CA GLN A 184 -19.09 13.32 -9.41
C GLN A 184 -19.05 12.74 -7.98
N SER A 185 -18.97 13.60 -7.00
CA SER A 185 -19.19 13.25 -5.60
C SER A 185 -20.62 12.75 -5.41
N GLY A 186 -20.76 11.56 -4.87
CA GLY A 186 -22.07 11.07 -4.40
C GLY A 186 -22.75 10.05 -5.29
N GLY A 187 -22.24 8.82 -5.33
CA GLY A 187 -23.03 7.65 -5.69
C GLY A 187 -23.04 7.19 -7.16
N ASP A 188 -22.59 8.02 -8.09
CA ASP A 188 -22.46 7.64 -9.50
C ASP A 188 -21.06 7.12 -9.78
N PHE A 189 -20.81 5.88 -9.36
CA PHE A 189 -19.55 5.21 -9.58
C PHE A 189 -19.31 4.89 -11.05
N ASN A 190 -18.13 5.21 -11.52
CA ASN A 190 -17.66 4.79 -12.84
C ASN A 190 -17.09 3.39 -12.74
N ARG A 191 -17.83 2.45 -13.25
CA ARG A 191 -17.53 1.04 -13.22
C ARG A 191 -17.16 0.58 -14.61
N ALA A 192 -16.07 -0.15 -14.76
CA ALA A 192 -15.65 -0.58 -16.09
C ALA A 192 -16.62 -1.63 -16.63
N ILE A 193 -16.72 -2.79 -15.98
CA ILE A 193 -17.47 -3.93 -16.50
C ILE A 193 -18.48 -4.40 -15.46
N TYR A 194 -19.72 -4.59 -15.90
CA TYR A 194 -20.71 -5.42 -15.23
C TYR A 194 -20.92 -6.68 -16.02
N ILE A 195 -20.87 -7.81 -15.32
CA ILE A 195 -21.23 -9.13 -15.82
C ILE A 195 -22.22 -9.77 -14.86
N GLY A 196 -23.28 -10.37 -15.34
CA GLY A 196 -24.24 -11.03 -14.47
C GLY A 196 -25.30 -11.81 -15.19
N GLY A 197 -25.97 -12.70 -14.48
CA GLY A 197 -27.09 -13.44 -15.00
C GLY A 197 -28.32 -12.56 -15.20
N TYR A 198 -29.31 -13.14 -15.83
CA TYR A 198 -30.61 -12.54 -16.05
C TYR A 198 -31.68 -13.34 -15.33
N SER A 199 -32.46 -12.67 -14.51
CA SER A 199 -33.56 -13.30 -13.79
C SER A 199 -34.83 -12.47 -13.94
N THR A 200 -35.88 -13.12 -14.45
CA THR A 200 -37.26 -12.66 -14.36
C THR A 200 -38.10 -13.80 -13.79
N PRO A 201 -39.34 -13.56 -13.38
CA PRO A 201 -40.23 -14.66 -12.93
C PRO A 201 -40.39 -15.78 -13.94
N SER A 202 -40.17 -15.51 -15.22
CA SER A 202 -40.35 -16.50 -16.31
C SER A 202 -39.03 -16.97 -16.93
N ARG A 203 -37.90 -16.41 -16.58
CA ARG A 203 -36.61 -16.76 -17.19
C ARG A 203 -35.46 -16.57 -16.20
N PHE A 204 -34.66 -17.60 -16.08
CA PHE A 204 -33.46 -17.64 -15.27
C PHE A 204 -32.27 -18.10 -16.13
N GLN A 205 -31.21 -17.27 -16.22
CA GLN A 205 -30.06 -17.62 -17.03
C GLN A 205 -28.78 -17.09 -16.40
N TYR A 206 -27.83 -17.99 -16.18
CA TYR A 206 -26.47 -17.61 -15.82
C TYR A 206 -25.75 -16.90 -16.98
N MET A 207 -24.92 -15.95 -16.63
CA MET A 207 -23.80 -15.55 -17.49
C MET A 207 -22.68 -16.56 -17.31
N SER A 208 -22.11 -17.07 -18.39
CA SER A 208 -21.11 -18.14 -18.31
C SER A 208 -20.12 -18.14 -19.46
N ASP A 209 -19.02 -18.85 -19.25
CA ASP A 209 -17.94 -18.96 -20.20
C ASP A 209 -17.40 -17.57 -20.57
N VAL A 210 -16.81 -16.90 -19.55
CA VAL A 210 -16.38 -15.51 -19.63
C VAL A 210 -14.88 -15.41 -19.41
N ASP A 211 -14.16 -14.90 -20.39
CA ASP A 211 -12.74 -14.58 -20.32
C ASP A 211 -12.52 -13.08 -20.28
N ILE A 212 -11.92 -12.57 -19.21
CA ILE A 212 -11.49 -11.18 -19.05
C ILE A 212 -9.98 -11.19 -18.91
N VAL A 213 -9.27 -10.95 -20.01
CA VAL A 213 -7.85 -11.24 -20.12
C VAL A 213 -7.08 -10.07 -20.73
N ASP A 214 -5.92 -9.77 -20.15
CA ASP A 214 -5.01 -8.75 -20.66
C ASP A 214 -5.64 -7.35 -20.81
N ASN A 215 -6.51 -6.91 -19.89
CA ASN A 215 -7.10 -5.58 -19.93
C ASN A 215 -6.41 -4.62 -18.95
N LEU A 216 -6.48 -3.34 -19.25
CA LEU A 216 -6.01 -2.24 -18.40
C LEU A 216 -7.21 -1.45 -17.86
N PHE A 217 -7.39 -1.44 -16.55
CA PHE A 217 -8.43 -0.71 -15.84
C PHE A 217 -7.85 0.49 -15.10
N GLY A 218 -8.02 1.68 -15.65
CA GLY A 218 -7.36 2.90 -15.22
C GLY A 218 -5.88 2.92 -15.64
N LEU A 219 -5.30 4.11 -15.67
CA LEU A 219 -3.89 4.28 -16.04
C LEU A 219 -3.33 5.60 -15.50
N LYS A 220 -2.01 5.67 -15.49
CA LYS A 220 -1.23 6.90 -15.39
C LYS A 220 -0.45 7.06 -16.69
N VAL A 221 -0.61 8.20 -17.37
CA VAL A 221 -0.07 8.39 -18.72
C VAL A 221 1.46 8.21 -18.76
N THR A 222 2.15 8.72 -17.73
CA THR A 222 3.61 8.59 -17.60
C THR A 222 4.09 7.15 -17.37
N GLU A 223 3.21 6.22 -17.05
CA GLU A 223 3.52 4.82 -16.79
C GLU A 223 3.17 3.88 -17.95
N LEU A 224 2.61 4.41 -19.04
CA LEU A 224 2.15 3.59 -20.17
C LEU A 224 3.27 2.76 -20.81
N ASP A 225 4.48 3.29 -20.92
CA ASP A 225 5.61 2.54 -21.46
C ASP A 225 6.00 1.36 -20.57
N ALA A 226 5.98 1.57 -19.28
CA ALA A 226 6.26 0.52 -18.32
C ALA A 226 5.19 -0.58 -18.37
N ILE A 227 3.92 -0.21 -18.39
CA ILE A 227 2.81 -1.18 -18.53
C ILE A 227 2.93 -1.93 -19.85
N LYS A 228 3.20 -1.24 -20.94
CA LYS A 228 3.36 -1.83 -22.28
C LYS A 228 4.47 -2.87 -22.30
N SER A 229 5.62 -2.57 -21.67
CA SER A 229 6.79 -3.46 -21.69
C SER A 229 6.55 -4.80 -20.97
N THR A 230 5.63 -4.85 -20.02
CA THR A 230 5.27 -6.06 -19.27
C THR A 230 3.95 -6.68 -19.72
N SER A 231 3.23 -6.00 -20.62
CA SER A 231 1.96 -6.49 -21.13
C SER A 231 2.14 -7.52 -22.25
N ARG A 232 1.16 -8.40 -22.37
CA ARG A 232 1.09 -9.33 -23.51
C ARG A 232 0.75 -8.57 -24.80
N SER A 233 0.97 -9.21 -25.95
CA SER A 233 0.97 -8.58 -27.27
C SER A 233 -0.28 -7.73 -27.55
N ASP A 234 -1.47 -8.22 -27.19
CA ASP A 234 -2.73 -7.54 -27.50
C ASP A 234 -2.89 -6.22 -26.72
N LEU A 235 -2.63 -6.25 -25.40
CA LEU A 235 -2.66 -5.03 -24.58
C LEU A 235 -1.53 -4.08 -24.98
N ALA A 236 -0.34 -4.59 -25.21
CA ALA A 236 0.80 -3.77 -25.66
C ALA A 236 0.51 -3.05 -26.98
N ALA A 237 -0.14 -3.72 -27.93
CA ALA A 237 -0.58 -3.11 -29.18
C ALA A 237 -1.64 -2.02 -28.95
N THR A 238 -2.60 -2.27 -28.05
CA THR A 238 -3.63 -1.27 -27.71
C THR A 238 -3.04 -0.05 -27.01
N ILE A 239 -2.06 -0.24 -26.12
CA ILE A 239 -1.33 0.86 -25.47
C ILE A 239 -0.58 1.68 -26.53
N THR A 240 0.10 1.02 -27.47
CA THR A 240 0.79 1.73 -28.56
C THR A 240 -0.17 2.59 -29.39
N ARG A 241 -1.34 2.06 -29.75
CA ARG A 241 -2.37 2.85 -30.43
C ARG A 241 -2.87 4.03 -29.60
N LEU A 242 -3.08 3.85 -28.31
CA LEU A 242 -3.46 4.94 -27.41
C LEU A 242 -2.37 6.02 -27.36
N GLN A 243 -1.11 5.65 -27.23
CA GLN A 243 0.01 6.60 -27.21
C GLN A 243 0.08 7.38 -28.53
N THR A 244 0.03 6.69 -29.67
CA THR A 244 -0.01 7.34 -31.00
C THR A 244 -1.20 8.28 -31.15
N ALA A 245 -2.39 7.92 -30.64
CA ALA A 245 -3.57 8.76 -30.70
C ALA A 245 -3.48 10.01 -29.81
N ILE A 246 -2.84 9.88 -28.63
CA ILE A 246 -2.56 11.02 -27.74
C ILE A 246 -1.54 11.97 -28.39
N GLU A 247 -0.44 11.45 -28.92
CA GLU A 247 0.58 12.24 -29.61
C GLU A 247 0.05 12.99 -30.85
N ALA A 248 -0.85 12.36 -31.59
CA ALA A 248 -1.54 12.97 -32.73
C ALA A 248 -2.67 13.95 -32.34
N GLY A 249 -2.98 14.09 -31.05
CA GLY A 249 -4.10 14.91 -30.56
C GLY A 249 -5.49 14.34 -30.91
N ALA A 250 -5.57 13.08 -31.35
CA ALA A 250 -6.84 12.43 -31.68
C ALA A 250 -7.62 11.99 -30.44
N ILE A 251 -6.91 11.61 -29.37
CA ILE A 251 -7.47 11.33 -28.05
C ILE A 251 -6.86 12.33 -27.06
N SER A 252 -7.72 13.10 -26.39
CA SER A 252 -7.28 13.98 -25.31
C SER A 252 -7.35 13.26 -23.97
N VAL A 253 -6.24 13.21 -23.26
CA VAL A 253 -6.15 12.73 -21.88
C VAL A 253 -5.65 13.88 -21.02
N PRO A 254 -6.56 14.75 -20.56
CA PRO A 254 -6.19 16.01 -19.91
C PRO A 254 -5.51 15.81 -18.55
N ASN A 255 -5.73 14.67 -17.90
CA ASN A 255 -5.13 14.34 -16.61
C ASN A 255 -4.12 13.22 -16.74
N GLU A 256 -3.04 13.36 -15.99
CA GLU A 256 -2.01 12.33 -15.92
C GLU A 256 -2.57 11.00 -15.39
N GLN A 257 -3.54 11.08 -14.46
CA GLN A 257 -4.12 9.92 -13.79
C GLN A 257 -5.58 9.73 -14.23
N ASN A 258 -5.86 8.56 -14.73
CA ASN A 258 -7.19 8.14 -15.16
C ASN A 258 -7.56 6.86 -14.42
N TYR A 259 -8.69 6.83 -13.73
CA TYR A 259 -9.07 5.68 -12.94
C TYR A 259 -10.58 5.45 -12.93
N LEU A 260 -10.95 4.26 -12.55
CA LEU A 260 -12.32 3.80 -12.37
C LEU A 260 -12.54 3.37 -10.92
N SER A 261 -13.73 3.55 -10.40
CA SER A 261 -14.03 3.14 -9.04
C SER A 261 -14.12 1.62 -8.88
N THR A 262 -14.45 0.91 -9.95
CA THR A 262 -14.58 -0.56 -9.94
C THR A 262 -14.11 -1.12 -11.28
N GLY A 263 -13.38 -2.22 -11.25
CA GLY A 263 -12.99 -2.94 -12.45
C GLY A 263 -14.12 -3.85 -12.95
N VAL A 264 -14.22 -5.07 -12.44
CA VAL A 264 -15.21 -6.06 -12.84
C VAL A 264 -16.21 -6.31 -11.72
N ASN A 265 -17.48 -6.17 -12.01
CA ASN A 265 -18.54 -6.29 -11.03
C ASN A 265 -19.62 -7.30 -11.47
N SER A 266 -20.05 -8.14 -10.55
CA SER A 266 -21.22 -9.01 -10.73
C SER A 266 -22.04 -9.04 -9.45
N PHE A 267 -23.33 -8.86 -9.60
CA PHE A 267 -24.22 -8.94 -8.44
C PHE A 267 -24.87 -10.33 -8.28
N ASN A 268 -24.85 -11.19 -9.30
CA ASN A 268 -25.44 -12.51 -9.20
C ASN A 268 -25.19 -13.41 -10.44
N MET A 269 -25.45 -14.70 -10.30
CA MET A 269 -25.65 -15.67 -11.37
C MET A 269 -24.50 -15.73 -12.40
N LEU A 270 -23.31 -15.86 -11.89
CA LEU A 270 -22.09 -15.90 -12.68
C LEU A 270 -21.42 -17.26 -12.54
N LYS A 271 -21.00 -17.88 -13.63
CA LYS A 271 -20.24 -19.13 -13.59
C LYS A 271 -19.23 -19.23 -14.72
N ASP A 272 -18.21 -20.06 -14.51
CA ASP A 272 -17.18 -20.39 -15.49
C ASP A 272 -16.49 -19.10 -16.00
N VAL A 273 -15.85 -18.34 -15.09
CA VAL A 273 -15.21 -17.06 -15.39
C VAL A 273 -13.73 -17.10 -15.10
N THR A 274 -12.95 -16.65 -16.08
CA THR A 274 -11.51 -16.41 -15.95
C THR A 274 -11.24 -14.92 -16.00
N VAL A 275 -10.54 -14.41 -14.96
CA VAL A 275 -9.98 -13.05 -14.92
C VAL A 275 -8.48 -13.18 -14.82
N GLN A 276 -7.77 -12.89 -15.91
CA GLN A 276 -6.36 -13.24 -16.02
C GLN A 276 -5.51 -12.15 -16.66
N HIS A 277 -4.33 -11.92 -16.10
CA HIS A 277 -3.32 -10.98 -16.64
C HIS A 277 -3.82 -9.54 -16.83
N ASN A 278 -4.79 -9.10 -16.03
CA ASN A 278 -5.29 -7.74 -16.10
C ASN A 278 -4.50 -6.82 -15.18
N PHE A 279 -4.43 -5.56 -15.60
CA PHE A 279 -3.96 -4.45 -14.80
C PHE A 279 -5.13 -3.66 -14.23
N PHE A 280 -5.12 -3.48 -12.90
CA PHE A 280 -6.07 -2.61 -12.21
C PHE A 280 -5.28 -1.51 -11.51
N TYR A 281 -5.50 -0.27 -11.95
CA TYR A 281 -4.81 0.89 -11.43
C TYR A 281 -5.76 1.85 -10.72
N SER A 282 -5.33 2.32 -9.56
CA SER A 282 -5.96 3.43 -8.86
C SER A 282 -4.87 4.41 -8.38
N PRO A 283 -5.11 5.72 -8.44
CA PRO A 283 -4.15 6.72 -7.95
C PRO A 283 -3.93 6.67 -6.44
N TYR A 284 -4.72 5.88 -5.72
CA TYR A 284 -4.59 5.65 -4.27
C TYR A 284 -3.53 4.64 -3.88
N ASP A 285 -2.61 4.39 -4.74
CA ASP A 285 -1.43 3.59 -4.47
C ASP A 285 -0.31 4.42 -3.80
N ASN A 286 -0.65 5.44 -3.04
CA ASN A 286 0.29 6.33 -2.34
C ASN A 286 -0.18 6.68 -0.93
N GLU A 287 0.60 7.48 -0.21
CA GLU A 287 0.36 7.91 1.18
C GLU A 287 -0.92 8.74 1.37
N ASN A 288 -1.46 9.33 0.30
CA ASN A 288 -2.62 10.21 0.35
C ASN A 288 -3.91 9.46 0.04
N LEU A 289 -4.29 8.54 0.89
CA LEU A 289 -5.53 7.75 0.77
C LEU A 289 -6.81 8.57 1.09
N ASN A 290 -6.70 9.86 1.34
CA ASN A 290 -7.79 10.70 1.82
C ASN A 290 -8.71 11.16 0.69
N GLY A 291 -9.89 10.59 0.65
CA GLY A 291 -11.09 11.30 0.17
C GLY A 291 -11.71 10.87 -1.14
N LEU A 292 -11.22 9.84 -1.83
CA LEU A 292 -11.89 9.36 -3.04
C LEU A 292 -12.29 7.89 -2.88
N VAL A 293 -13.46 7.57 -3.36
CA VAL A 293 -14.08 6.26 -3.18
C VAL A 293 -13.68 5.35 -4.33
N GLY A 294 -12.56 4.65 -4.18
CA GLY A 294 -12.32 3.43 -4.93
C GLY A 294 -13.21 2.31 -4.36
N ASP A 295 -13.81 1.50 -5.21
CA ASP A 295 -14.49 0.28 -4.77
C ASP A 295 -13.54 -0.91 -4.99
N HIS A 296 -13.94 -1.96 -5.63
CA HIS A 296 -13.17 -3.18 -5.81
C HIS A 296 -12.64 -3.33 -7.25
N ALA A 297 -11.47 -3.96 -7.40
CA ALA A 297 -11.03 -4.41 -8.72
C ALA A 297 -11.96 -5.50 -9.27
N ILE A 298 -12.33 -6.44 -8.40
CA ILE A 298 -13.30 -7.51 -8.70
C ILE A 298 -14.31 -7.59 -7.56
N TYR A 299 -15.60 -7.59 -7.90
CA TYR A 299 -16.66 -7.82 -6.95
C TYR A 299 -17.69 -8.82 -7.52
N PHE A 300 -17.67 -10.04 -7.02
CA PHE A 300 -18.58 -11.10 -7.44
C PHE A 300 -19.47 -11.58 -6.31
N ARG A 301 -20.73 -11.78 -6.64
CA ARG A 301 -21.75 -12.38 -5.75
C ARG A 301 -22.32 -13.63 -6.39
N GLY A 302 -22.55 -14.68 -5.59
CA GLY A 302 -23.17 -15.92 -6.05
C GLY A 302 -22.46 -16.54 -7.25
N ALA A 303 -21.13 -16.51 -7.25
CA ALA A 303 -20.33 -16.91 -8.40
C ALA A 303 -19.83 -18.37 -8.28
N GLN A 304 -19.71 -19.09 -9.41
CA GLN A 304 -19.21 -20.47 -9.45
C GLN A 304 -18.09 -20.63 -10.46
N ASN A 305 -17.10 -21.48 -10.14
CA ASN A 305 -15.99 -21.82 -11.02
C ASN A 305 -15.25 -20.56 -11.49
N ILE A 306 -14.75 -19.79 -10.54
CA ILE A 306 -14.07 -18.53 -10.80
C ILE A 306 -12.57 -18.74 -10.71
N THR A 307 -11.85 -18.29 -11.72
CA THR A 307 -10.40 -18.31 -11.77
C THR A 307 -9.86 -16.88 -11.92
N VAL A 308 -9.05 -16.44 -10.94
CA VAL A 308 -8.42 -15.10 -10.91
C VAL A 308 -6.91 -15.30 -10.81
N VAL A 309 -6.19 -15.17 -11.93
CA VAL A 309 -4.78 -15.57 -12.02
C VAL A 309 -3.93 -14.51 -12.71
N GLY A 310 -2.78 -14.23 -12.15
CA GLY A 310 -1.76 -13.39 -12.79
C GLY A 310 -2.19 -11.94 -12.99
N ASN A 311 -3.08 -11.42 -12.17
CA ASN A 311 -3.50 -10.02 -12.25
C ASN A 311 -2.61 -9.14 -11.40
N HIS A 312 -2.44 -7.91 -11.85
CA HIS A 312 -1.72 -6.87 -11.15
C HIS A 312 -2.69 -5.80 -10.64
N LEU A 313 -2.78 -5.65 -9.32
CA LEU A 313 -3.65 -4.65 -8.68
C LEU A 313 -2.82 -3.59 -7.95
N ARG A 314 -3.21 -2.33 -8.13
CA ARG A 314 -2.65 -1.20 -7.39
C ARG A 314 -3.78 -0.32 -6.85
N GLY A 315 -3.84 -0.18 -5.55
CA GLY A 315 -4.91 0.59 -4.91
C GLY A 315 -6.25 -0.14 -4.98
N LEU A 316 -7.30 0.46 -5.50
CA LEU A 316 -8.65 -0.11 -5.62
C LEU A 316 -9.13 -0.78 -4.32
N GLN A 317 -9.32 0.05 -3.32
CA GLN A 317 -9.76 -0.37 -2.00
C GLN A 317 -10.95 0.47 -1.54
N ASN A 318 -11.86 -0.14 -0.83
CA ASN A 318 -12.96 0.55 -0.17
C ASN A 318 -12.95 0.21 1.32
N GLY A 319 -12.35 1.06 2.14
CA GLY A 319 -12.23 0.85 3.58
C GLY A 319 -11.59 -0.51 3.92
N PRO A 320 -12.18 -1.32 4.81
CA PRO A 320 -11.68 -2.65 5.14
C PRO A 320 -11.90 -3.70 4.03
N ALA A 321 -12.57 -3.34 2.94
CA ALA A 321 -12.84 -4.24 1.84
C ALA A 321 -11.66 -4.31 0.88
N GLY A 322 -11.25 -5.50 0.49
CA GLY A 322 -10.11 -5.72 -0.41
C GLY A 322 -10.41 -5.39 -1.87
N GLY A 323 -9.36 -5.36 -2.68
CA GLY A 323 -9.45 -5.22 -4.12
C GLY A 323 -10.23 -6.34 -4.78
N PHE A 324 -10.09 -7.56 -4.29
CA PHE A 324 -10.94 -8.68 -4.66
C PHE A 324 -12.00 -8.95 -3.60
N LYS A 325 -13.26 -8.95 -3.99
CA LYS A 325 -14.38 -9.22 -3.11
C LYS A 325 -15.29 -10.32 -3.67
N PHE A 326 -15.47 -11.37 -2.88
CA PHE A 326 -16.37 -12.46 -3.18
C PHE A 326 -17.45 -12.58 -2.10
N LYS A 327 -18.69 -12.53 -2.52
CA LYS A 327 -19.83 -12.64 -1.62
C LYS A 327 -20.69 -13.83 -2.03
N SER A 328 -20.58 -14.92 -1.31
CA SER A 328 -21.06 -16.23 -1.68
C SER A 328 -20.48 -16.74 -3.02
N GLY A 329 -20.08 -17.99 -3.03
CA GLY A 329 -19.51 -18.58 -4.23
C GLY A 329 -18.96 -19.98 -4.00
N ARG A 330 -18.73 -20.70 -5.08
CA ARG A 330 -18.15 -22.06 -5.07
C ARG A 330 -17.02 -22.17 -6.08
N ASN A 331 -16.01 -22.96 -5.74
CA ASN A 331 -14.88 -23.25 -6.62
C ASN A 331 -14.20 -21.97 -7.10
N ILE A 332 -13.67 -21.19 -6.16
CA ILE A 332 -12.99 -19.92 -6.44
C ILE A 332 -11.47 -20.14 -6.30
N THR A 333 -10.73 -19.85 -7.35
CA THR A 333 -9.27 -19.95 -7.38
C THR A 333 -8.66 -18.58 -7.60
N ILE A 334 -7.80 -18.13 -6.68
CA ILE A 334 -7.10 -16.85 -6.72
C ILE A 334 -5.61 -17.14 -6.58
N MET A 335 -4.86 -17.06 -7.68
CA MET A 335 -3.47 -17.49 -7.71
C MET A 335 -2.56 -16.53 -8.47
N ASN A 336 -1.32 -16.45 -8.02
CA ASN A 336 -0.24 -15.75 -8.73
C ASN A 336 -0.59 -14.30 -9.06
N ASN A 337 -1.40 -13.64 -8.23
CA ASN A 337 -1.72 -12.23 -8.38
C ASN A 337 -0.76 -11.38 -7.53
N TYR A 338 -0.51 -10.17 -8.01
CA TYR A 338 0.15 -9.12 -7.24
C TYR A 338 -0.86 -8.08 -6.79
N LEU A 339 -1.00 -7.90 -5.49
CA LEU A 339 -1.95 -6.99 -4.88
C LEU A 339 -1.20 -5.94 -4.06
N ARG A 340 -1.11 -4.72 -4.59
CA ARG A 340 -0.44 -3.63 -3.90
C ARG A 340 -1.42 -2.67 -3.25
N ASN A 341 -1.22 -2.43 -1.96
CA ASN A 341 -2.07 -1.57 -1.11
C ASN A 341 -3.56 -1.94 -1.22
N THR A 342 -3.83 -3.21 -1.37
CA THR A 342 -5.17 -3.76 -1.46
C THR A 342 -5.14 -5.21 -0.99
N GLY A 343 -6.29 -5.77 -0.70
CA GLY A 343 -6.37 -7.11 -0.14
C GLY A 343 -7.53 -7.90 -0.73
N LEU A 344 -7.98 -8.87 0.02
CA LEU A 344 -9.02 -9.81 -0.34
C LEU A 344 -10.10 -9.81 0.73
N ILE A 345 -11.36 -9.76 0.34
CA ILE A 345 -12.48 -9.92 1.26
C ILE A 345 -13.45 -10.98 0.76
N MET A 346 -13.82 -11.88 1.64
CA MET A 346 -14.65 -13.03 1.33
C MET A 346 -15.78 -13.19 2.35
N TYR A 347 -17.00 -13.40 1.85
CA TYR A 347 -18.20 -13.57 2.68
C TYR A 347 -18.95 -14.84 2.30
N GLY A 348 -19.44 -15.55 3.28
CA GLY A 348 -20.40 -16.61 3.11
C GLY A 348 -21.82 -16.17 3.48
N THR A 349 -22.37 -15.22 2.76
CA THR A 349 -23.66 -14.60 3.09
C THR A 349 -24.71 -14.87 2.03
N PRO A 350 -25.86 -15.48 2.36
CA PRO A 350 -26.99 -15.50 1.44
C PRO A 350 -27.45 -14.06 1.14
N GLU A 351 -27.66 -13.76 -0.11
CA GLU A 351 -28.27 -12.51 -0.55
C GLU A 351 -29.79 -12.60 -0.32
N ILE A 352 -30.24 -12.08 0.80
CA ILE A 352 -31.67 -12.06 1.11
C ILE A 352 -32.38 -11.07 0.17
N GLY A 353 -33.39 -11.57 -0.53
CA GLY A 353 -34.24 -10.73 -1.37
C GLY A 353 -33.90 -10.70 -2.86
N LEU A 354 -32.81 -11.35 -3.29
CA LEU A 354 -32.57 -11.54 -4.71
C LEU A 354 -33.34 -12.74 -5.25
N ALA A 355 -33.79 -12.68 -6.51
CA ALA A 355 -34.56 -13.78 -7.12
C ALA A 355 -33.78 -15.10 -7.13
N GLU A 356 -32.47 -15.04 -7.22
CA GLU A 356 -31.57 -16.18 -7.19
C GLU A 356 -31.50 -16.88 -5.82
N THR A 357 -31.77 -16.21 -4.71
CA THR A 357 -31.85 -16.88 -3.39
C THR A 357 -33.06 -17.77 -3.25
N GLN A 358 -34.04 -17.56 -4.13
CA GLN A 358 -35.26 -18.35 -4.23
C GLN A 358 -35.21 -19.32 -5.41
N ALA A 359 -34.17 -19.23 -6.26
CA ALA A 359 -34.06 -20.08 -7.44
C ALA A 359 -33.30 -21.39 -7.13
N GLU A 360 -33.63 -22.44 -7.85
CA GLU A 360 -32.86 -23.69 -7.79
C GLU A 360 -31.41 -23.46 -8.19
N GLY A 361 -30.48 -23.78 -7.29
CA GLY A 361 -29.04 -23.59 -7.51
C GLY A 361 -28.47 -22.27 -7.00
N ALA A 362 -29.23 -21.43 -6.31
CA ALA A 362 -28.72 -20.24 -5.65
C ALA A 362 -27.63 -20.59 -4.64
N ILE A 363 -26.54 -19.79 -4.64
CA ILE A 363 -25.38 -19.99 -3.77
C ILE A 363 -25.50 -19.08 -2.55
N SER A 364 -25.54 -19.70 -1.38
CA SER A 364 -25.63 -19.01 -0.09
C SER A 364 -24.39 -19.19 0.80
N GLU A 365 -23.42 -19.94 0.32
CA GLU A 365 -22.16 -20.19 1.02
C GLU A 365 -20.96 -19.71 0.20
N LEU A 366 -19.81 -19.68 0.87
CA LEU A 366 -18.49 -19.59 0.25
C LEU A 366 -17.77 -20.91 0.49
N SER A 367 -17.55 -21.67 -0.56
CA SER A 367 -16.97 -23.02 -0.43
C SER A 367 -16.01 -23.38 -1.54
N ASN A 368 -15.07 -24.29 -1.24
CA ASN A 368 -14.08 -24.82 -2.17
C ASN A 368 -13.26 -23.70 -2.83
N TRP A 369 -12.60 -22.90 -2.01
CA TRP A 369 -11.81 -21.79 -2.52
C TRP A 369 -10.32 -21.95 -2.18
N LEU A 370 -9.48 -21.53 -3.11
CA LEU A 370 -8.03 -21.61 -3.07
C LEU A 370 -7.43 -20.22 -3.29
N VAL A 371 -6.64 -19.76 -2.34
CA VAL A 371 -5.82 -18.55 -2.43
C VAL A 371 -4.36 -18.97 -2.31
N ALA A 372 -3.62 -18.97 -3.41
CA ALA A 372 -2.28 -19.52 -3.45
C ALA A 372 -1.29 -18.69 -4.26
N ASN A 373 -0.06 -18.64 -3.83
CA ASN A 373 1.07 -18.00 -4.52
C ASN A 373 0.83 -16.51 -4.85
N ASN A 374 -0.02 -15.79 -4.10
CA ASN A 374 -0.22 -14.37 -4.32
C ASN A 374 0.80 -13.56 -3.53
N ILE A 375 1.15 -12.40 -4.05
CA ILE A 375 1.93 -11.39 -3.32
C ILE A 375 0.99 -10.28 -2.88
N PHE A 376 0.95 -10.05 -1.56
CA PHE A 376 0.24 -8.95 -0.93
C PHE A 376 1.27 -7.93 -0.45
N ASP A 377 1.29 -6.73 -1.06
CA ASP A 377 2.26 -5.67 -0.79
C ASP A 377 1.59 -4.47 -0.11
N TRP A 378 1.96 -4.20 1.14
CA TRP A 378 1.36 -3.14 1.97
C TRP A 378 2.28 -1.95 2.22
N LYS A 379 2.81 -1.36 1.24
CA LYS A 379 3.67 -0.20 1.44
C LYS A 379 2.94 1.01 2.07
N TYR A 380 1.65 1.19 1.78
CA TYR A 380 0.87 2.38 2.20
C TYR A 380 -0.53 2.06 2.73
N TRP A 381 -0.83 0.80 2.96
CA TRP A 381 -2.15 0.38 3.38
C TRP A 381 -2.48 0.82 4.81
N ASP A 382 -3.68 1.35 5.01
CA ASP A 382 -4.21 1.74 6.32
C ASP A 382 -5.06 0.64 6.97
N ASN A 383 -5.32 -0.45 6.27
CA ASN A 383 -6.11 -1.54 6.79
C ASN A 383 -5.26 -2.51 7.61
N GLN A 384 -5.88 -3.07 8.63
CA GLN A 384 -5.21 -3.89 9.63
C GLN A 384 -5.03 -5.35 9.19
N TYR A 385 -5.75 -5.78 8.14
CA TYR A 385 -5.77 -7.16 7.67
C TYR A 385 -5.58 -7.24 6.16
N ALA A 386 -4.83 -8.24 5.75
CA ALA A 386 -4.64 -8.59 4.35
C ALA A 386 -5.88 -9.19 3.72
N ILE A 387 -6.54 -10.03 4.49
CA ILE A 387 -7.66 -10.85 4.07
C ILE A 387 -8.74 -10.73 5.12
N GLY A 388 -9.90 -10.25 4.70
CA GLY A 388 -11.10 -10.18 5.52
C GLY A 388 -12.01 -11.36 5.21
N MET A 389 -12.29 -12.15 6.24
CA MET A 389 -13.29 -13.23 6.18
C MET A 389 -14.46 -12.83 7.05
N GLU A 390 -15.57 -12.45 6.47
CA GLU A 390 -16.76 -12.09 7.24
C GLU A 390 -17.81 -13.19 7.21
N TYR A 391 -18.40 -13.45 8.36
CA TYR A 391 -19.59 -14.26 8.45
C TYR A 391 -20.85 -13.40 8.27
N ASN A 392 -21.94 -14.05 7.98
CA ASN A 392 -23.23 -13.38 7.82
C ASN A 392 -23.71 -12.74 9.13
N ARG A 393 -23.64 -11.42 9.22
CA ARG A 393 -24.16 -10.64 10.36
C ARG A 393 -25.68 -10.74 10.53
N HIS A 394 -26.41 -11.18 9.50
CA HIS A 394 -27.86 -11.16 9.47
C HIS A 394 -28.52 -12.49 9.86
N THR A 395 -27.87 -13.62 9.63
CA THR A 395 -28.49 -14.94 9.85
C THR A 395 -27.78 -15.79 10.90
N GLY A 396 -26.61 -15.40 11.37
CA GLY A 396 -25.82 -16.20 12.33
C GLY A 396 -25.28 -17.53 11.77
N ASN A 397 -25.50 -17.82 10.49
CA ASN A 397 -25.05 -19.06 9.85
C ASN A 397 -23.65 -18.85 9.23
N ASN A 398 -22.73 -19.69 9.63
CA ASN A 398 -21.35 -19.73 9.14
C ASN A 398 -21.31 -20.57 7.86
N ASN A 399 -21.41 -19.90 6.72
CA ASN A 399 -21.41 -20.57 5.42
C ASN A 399 -20.08 -20.43 4.66
N VAL A 400 -18.96 -20.43 5.40
CA VAL A 400 -17.60 -20.39 4.81
C VAL A 400 -16.89 -21.70 5.16
N PHE A 401 -16.52 -22.49 4.20
CA PHE A 401 -15.83 -23.76 4.42
C PHE A 401 -15.02 -24.22 3.20
N ASN A 402 -14.16 -25.20 3.41
CA ASN A 402 -13.24 -25.76 2.43
C ASN A 402 -12.35 -24.67 1.82
N GLY A 403 -11.65 -23.94 2.68
CA GLY A 403 -10.78 -22.85 2.30
C GLY A 403 -9.30 -23.17 2.40
N VAL A 404 -8.52 -22.83 1.41
CA VAL A 404 -7.10 -23.09 1.33
C VAL A 404 -6.32 -21.80 1.10
N PHE A 405 -5.38 -21.49 2.01
CA PHE A 405 -4.40 -20.40 1.90
C PHE A 405 -3.01 -20.97 1.96
N ILE A 406 -2.30 -21.01 0.83
CA ILE A 406 -0.95 -21.58 0.77
C ILE A 406 0.00 -20.74 -0.06
N ASN A 407 1.26 -20.71 0.36
CA ASN A 407 2.37 -20.10 -0.36
C ASN A 407 2.14 -18.63 -0.73
N ASN A 408 1.31 -17.88 0.00
CA ASN A 408 1.15 -16.46 -0.24
C ASN A 408 2.26 -15.69 0.47
N GLN A 409 2.66 -14.58 -0.09
CA GLN A 409 3.70 -13.72 0.42
C GLN A 409 3.12 -12.39 0.87
N PHE A 410 3.47 -11.96 2.07
CA PHE A 410 3.05 -10.71 2.66
C PHE A 410 4.29 -9.83 2.82
N VAL A 411 4.43 -8.83 1.94
CA VAL A 411 5.62 -7.99 1.84
C VAL A 411 5.33 -6.54 2.21
N ASN A 412 6.36 -5.82 2.63
CA ASN A 412 6.27 -4.43 3.09
C ASN A 412 5.32 -4.19 4.29
N TYR A 413 4.90 -5.24 4.96
CA TYR A 413 4.00 -5.14 6.11
C TYR A 413 4.63 -4.38 7.28
N HIS A 414 5.94 -4.43 7.42
CA HIS A 414 6.70 -3.66 8.41
C HIS A 414 6.65 -2.15 8.19
N ASN A 415 6.34 -1.68 6.98
CA ASN A 415 6.20 -0.26 6.68
C ASN A 415 4.90 0.36 7.23
N ILE A 416 3.91 -0.47 7.60
CA ILE A 416 2.69 0.01 8.23
C ILE A 416 3.03 0.51 9.65
N PRO A 417 2.60 1.71 10.06
CA PRO A 417 2.84 2.22 11.41
C PRO A 417 2.43 1.22 12.49
N GLN A 418 3.26 1.04 13.51
CA GLN A 418 3.09 -0.02 14.51
C GLN A 418 1.73 0.06 15.25
N ASN A 419 1.20 1.28 15.45
CA ASN A 419 -0.12 1.49 16.05
C ASN A 419 -1.30 1.14 15.12
N ARG A 420 -1.04 0.89 13.84
CA ARG A 420 -2.03 0.49 12.81
C ARG A 420 -1.79 -0.93 12.30
N ARG A 421 -0.62 -1.50 12.57
CA ARG A 421 -0.25 -2.84 12.15
C ARG A 421 -0.87 -3.89 13.07
N ARG A 422 -1.54 -4.87 12.48
CA ARG A 422 -1.94 -6.08 13.18
C ARG A 422 -0.89 -7.17 12.99
N GLU A 423 -0.67 -7.95 14.03
CA GLU A 423 0.19 -9.13 13.92
C GLU A 423 -0.47 -10.22 13.07
N LEU A 424 -1.80 -10.20 13.01
CA LEU A 424 -2.62 -11.14 12.26
C LEU A 424 -2.90 -10.60 10.86
N LEU A 425 -2.86 -11.48 9.87
CA LEU A 425 -3.06 -11.13 8.46
C LEU A 425 -4.44 -11.49 7.93
N ILE A 426 -5.12 -12.42 8.61
CA ILE A 426 -6.45 -12.92 8.22
C ILE A 426 -7.44 -12.59 9.33
N ALA A 427 -8.35 -11.66 9.07
CA ALA A 427 -9.46 -11.38 9.97
C ALA A 427 -10.53 -12.45 9.81
N SER A 428 -10.79 -13.22 10.86
CA SER A 428 -11.80 -14.27 10.85
C SER A 428 -13.05 -13.84 11.62
N GLY A 429 -14.15 -13.66 10.93
CA GLY A 429 -15.44 -13.33 11.49
C GLY A 429 -16.22 -14.52 12.09
N GLY A 430 -15.55 -15.60 12.47
CA GLY A 430 -16.15 -16.72 13.20
C GLY A 430 -16.74 -17.85 12.35
N GLY A 431 -16.65 -17.77 11.03
CA GLY A 431 -17.07 -18.85 10.09
C GLY A 431 -15.93 -19.67 9.49
N PHE A 432 -14.73 -19.19 9.67
CA PHE A 432 -13.52 -19.83 9.17
C PHE A 432 -13.01 -20.81 10.22
N ARG A 433 -13.21 -22.11 9.98
CA ARG A 433 -12.95 -23.17 10.96
C ARG A 433 -11.72 -23.99 10.58
N PRO A 434 -10.89 -24.34 11.56
CA PRO A 434 -9.68 -25.13 11.31
C PRO A 434 -9.96 -26.44 10.57
N GLU A 435 -11.01 -27.18 10.94
CA GLU A 435 -11.29 -28.50 10.40
C GLU A 435 -11.69 -28.50 8.92
N THR A 436 -12.11 -27.35 8.41
CA THR A 436 -12.49 -27.14 7.01
C THR A 436 -11.62 -26.11 6.29
N SER A 437 -10.44 -25.88 6.83
CA SER A 437 -9.53 -24.87 6.30
C SER A 437 -8.08 -25.37 6.34
N PHE A 438 -7.24 -24.84 5.45
CA PHE A 438 -5.83 -25.16 5.41
C PHE A 438 -5.02 -23.88 5.18
N VAL A 439 -4.22 -23.51 6.16
CA VAL A 439 -3.39 -22.28 6.14
C VAL A 439 -1.95 -22.66 6.43
N LYS A 440 -1.10 -22.70 5.40
CA LYS A 440 0.29 -23.15 5.53
C LYS A 440 1.21 -22.50 4.51
N ASP A 441 2.50 -22.48 4.83
CA ASP A 441 3.58 -22.05 3.94
C ASP A 441 3.41 -20.61 3.40
N ASN A 442 2.67 -19.76 4.12
CA ASN A 442 2.60 -18.33 3.82
C ASN A 442 3.77 -17.61 4.51
N THR A 443 4.38 -16.63 3.85
CA THR A 443 5.56 -15.92 4.33
C THR A 443 5.28 -14.45 4.64
N ARG A 444 6.05 -13.89 5.57
CA ARG A 444 6.01 -12.47 5.95
C ARG A 444 7.42 -11.91 6.02
N ASP A 445 7.60 -10.67 5.63
CA ASP A 445 8.89 -9.98 5.63
C ASP A 445 9.25 -9.30 6.97
N ASP A 446 8.36 -9.36 7.97
CA ASP A 446 8.58 -8.77 9.29
C ASP A 446 9.34 -9.69 10.27
N GLY A 447 9.89 -10.78 9.79
CA GLY A 447 10.69 -11.73 10.57
C GLY A 447 9.87 -12.70 11.43
N LEU A 448 8.55 -12.63 11.40
CA LEU A 448 7.70 -13.63 12.04
C LEU A 448 7.73 -14.92 11.22
N LYS A 449 8.03 -16.01 11.91
CA LYS A 449 8.16 -17.31 11.25
C LYS A 449 6.84 -17.84 10.75
N ASN A 450 6.88 -18.59 9.65
CA ASN A 450 5.79 -19.42 9.17
C ASN A 450 5.10 -20.17 10.31
N GLY A 451 3.77 -20.08 10.39
CA GLY A 451 2.96 -20.80 11.37
C GLY A 451 2.63 -20.05 12.66
N GLN A 452 3.13 -18.81 12.85
CA GLN A 452 2.63 -18.00 13.97
C GLN A 452 1.36 -17.27 13.55
N LEU A 453 0.27 -17.62 14.22
CA LEU A 453 -1.07 -17.02 14.26
C LEU A 453 -1.35 -15.98 13.14
N LEU A 454 -1.50 -16.44 11.89
CA LEU A 454 -1.89 -15.58 10.78
C LEU A 454 -3.40 -15.30 10.78
N VAL A 455 -4.18 -16.14 11.45
CA VAL A 455 -5.65 -16.11 11.48
C VAL A 455 -6.12 -15.58 12.84
N GLU A 456 -6.96 -14.56 12.84
CA GLU A 456 -7.57 -14.00 14.04
C GLU A 456 -8.40 -15.07 14.77
N ASN A 457 -8.26 -15.10 16.08
CA ASN A 457 -8.94 -16.06 16.99
C ASN A 457 -8.52 -17.53 16.86
N TRP A 458 -7.50 -17.86 16.05
CA TRP A 458 -6.93 -19.20 16.05
C TRP A 458 -5.78 -19.32 17.06
N THR A 459 -5.76 -20.45 17.76
CA THR A 459 -4.67 -20.87 18.66
C THR A 459 -3.75 -21.84 17.95
N GLU A 460 -2.59 -22.17 18.56
CA GLU A 460 -1.72 -23.23 18.04
C GLU A 460 -2.44 -24.59 17.92
N GLU A 461 -3.42 -24.86 18.80
CA GLU A 461 -4.23 -26.09 18.73
C GLU A 461 -5.13 -26.09 17.50
N ASP A 462 -5.72 -24.94 17.15
CA ASP A 462 -6.54 -24.82 15.95
C ASP A 462 -5.76 -25.20 14.68
N TYR A 463 -4.47 -24.78 14.57
CA TYR A 463 -3.61 -25.20 13.46
C TYR A 463 -3.37 -26.71 13.38
N ARG A 464 -3.51 -27.45 14.49
CA ARG A 464 -3.40 -28.92 14.54
C ARG A 464 -4.68 -29.62 14.12
N LEU A 465 -5.81 -28.91 14.14
CA LEU A 465 -7.11 -29.44 13.69
C LEU A 465 -7.28 -29.38 12.17
N MET A 466 -6.38 -28.69 11.47
CA MET A 466 -6.42 -28.64 10.02
C MET A 466 -6.27 -30.05 9.42
N PRO A 467 -6.86 -30.32 8.24
CA PRO A 467 -6.63 -31.54 7.49
C PRO A 467 -5.14 -31.80 7.22
N ALA A 468 -4.75 -33.04 7.09
CA ALA A 468 -3.36 -33.40 6.84
C ALA A 468 -2.83 -32.82 5.50
N THR A 469 -3.70 -32.70 4.50
CA THR A 469 -3.39 -32.11 3.20
C THR A 469 -4.54 -31.22 2.74
N TRP A 470 -4.24 -30.21 1.95
CA TRP A 470 -5.25 -29.27 1.43
C TRP A 470 -6.08 -29.85 0.29
N GLU A 471 -5.57 -30.87 -0.42
CA GLU A 471 -6.26 -31.54 -1.52
C GLU A 471 -7.54 -32.27 -1.06
N SER A 472 -7.67 -32.52 0.24
CA SER A 472 -8.90 -33.03 0.83
C SER A 472 -10.04 -32.01 0.85
N LEU A 473 -9.72 -30.72 0.73
CA LEU A 473 -10.67 -29.61 0.77
C LEU A 473 -11.01 -29.07 -0.62
N VAL A 474 -10.01 -28.93 -1.48
CA VAL A 474 -10.12 -28.31 -2.81
C VAL A 474 -9.40 -29.16 -3.85
N SER A 475 -9.97 -29.31 -5.04
CA SER A 475 -9.32 -30.01 -6.13
C SER A 475 -7.98 -29.36 -6.51
N PRO A 476 -6.89 -30.11 -6.65
CA PRO A 476 -5.59 -29.59 -7.05
C PRO A 476 -5.50 -29.21 -8.54
N THR A 477 -6.50 -29.52 -9.35
CA THR A 477 -6.45 -29.38 -10.82
C THR A 477 -6.04 -27.97 -11.25
N LEU A 478 -6.67 -26.93 -10.72
CA LEU A 478 -6.37 -25.55 -11.07
C LEU A 478 -5.03 -25.10 -10.47
N TYR A 479 -4.66 -25.59 -9.28
CA TYR A 479 -3.35 -25.34 -8.72
C TYR A 479 -2.25 -25.85 -9.64
N GLU A 480 -2.33 -27.11 -10.05
CA GLU A 480 -1.36 -27.72 -10.95
C GLU A 480 -1.28 -27.02 -12.31
N GLN A 481 -2.44 -26.55 -12.82
CA GLN A 481 -2.50 -25.81 -14.08
C GLN A 481 -1.77 -24.47 -13.99
N TYR A 482 -1.91 -23.73 -12.87
CA TYR A 482 -1.46 -22.33 -12.76
C TYR A 482 -0.26 -22.12 -11.84
N LYS A 483 0.23 -23.11 -11.09
CA LYS A 483 1.32 -22.94 -10.11
C LYS A 483 2.61 -22.33 -10.69
N ASN A 484 2.84 -22.50 -11.98
CA ASN A 484 3.99 -21.94 -12.68
C ASN A 484 3.67 -20.69 -13.50
N THR A 485 2.45 -20.16 -13.41
CA THR A 485 2.13 -18.87 -14.05
C THR A 485 2.94 -17.77 -13.38
N PRO A 486 3.70 -16.98 -14.13
CA PRO A 486 4.46 -15.90 -13.55
C PRO A 486 3.56 -14.90 -12.82
N ILE A 487 3.97 -14.51 -11.62
CA ILE A 487 3.35 -13.37 -10.93
C ILE A 487 3.73 -12.11 -11.69
N PRO A 488 2.76 -11.21 -11.97
CA PRO A 488 3.05 -10.02 -12.76
C PRO A 488 4.15 -9.18 -12.11
N VAL A 489 5.14 -8.80 -12.91
CA VAL A 489 6.18 -7.89 -12.44
C VAL A 489 5.56 -6.54 -12.14
N ARG A 490 6.03 -5.93 -11.08
CA ARG A 490 5.75 -4.58 -10.65
C ARG A 490 6.35 -3.57 -11.64
N ASN A 491 5.57 -3.11 -12.60
CA ASN A 491 6.11 -2.42 -13.76
C ASN A 491 6.14 -0.90 -13.70
N THR A 492 5.67 -0.30 -12.65
CA THR A 492 5.56 1.17 -12.60
C THR A 492 6.36 1.80 -11.51
N LEU A 493 7.36 1.10 -11.03
CA LEU A 493 7.82 1.32 -9.70
C LEU A 493 9.26 1.74 -9.65
N ALA A 494 9.96 1.49 -10.69
CA ALA A 494 11.30 2.03 -10.83
C ALA A 494 11.22 3.55 -10.79
N THR A 495 11.50 4.10 -9.61
CA THR A 495 11.57 5.53 -9.40
C THR A 495 12.99 6.02 -9.62
N PRO A 496 13.19 7.14 -10.32
CA PRO A 496 14.52 7.71 -10.47
C PRO A 496 15.05 8.16 -9.11
N VAL A 497 16.28 7.81 -8.83
CA VAL A 497 17.04 8.30 -7.67
C VAL A 497 17.98 9.37 -8.17
N ALA A 498 17.60 10.62 -7.94
CA ALA A 498 18.48 11.75 -8.25
C ALA A 498 19.81 11.57 -7.52
N THR A 499 20.91 11.64 -8.24
CA THR A 499 22.24 11.32 -7.74
C THR A 499 23.24 12.35 -8.23
N THR A 500 24.25 12.62 -7.41
CA THR A 500 25.40 13.42 -7.79
C THR A 500 26.61 12.51 -7.90
N ILE A 501 27.36 12.63 -8.98
CA ILE A 501 28.60 11.90 -9.23
C ILE A 501 29.71 12.86 -9.62
N VAL A 502 30.95 12.42 -9.47
CA VAL A 502 32.11 13.13 -10.01
C VAL A 502 32.36 12.68 -11.44
N GLN A 503 32.75 13.60 -12.32
CA GLN A 503 33.09 13.34 -13.71
C GLN A 503 34.12 12.21 -13.80
N GLY A 504 33.83 11.18 -14.62
CA GLY A 504 34.66 10.01 -14.77
C GLY A 504 34.47 8.91 -13.71
N GLN A 505 33.62 9.14 -12.72
CA GLN A 505 33.25 8.13 -11.74
C GLN A 505 32.28 7.13 -12.36
N SER A 506 32.55 5.85 -12.15
CA SER A 506 31.59 4.80 -12.51
C SER A 506 30.49 4.75 -11.47
N ILE A 507 29.24 4.65 -11.92
CA ILE A 507 28.09 4.44 -11.07
C ILE A 507 27.41 3.11 -11.41
N ASP A 508 27.02 2.38 -10.38
CA ASP A 508 26.17 1.21 -10.56
C ASP A 508 24.77 1.67 -11.02
N PRO A 509 24.31 1.22 -12.18
CA PRO A 509 22.97 1.56 -12.68
C PRO A 509 21.84 1.24 -11.70
N GLN A 510 22.01 0.25 -10.82
CA GLN A 510 21.03 -0.10 -9.77
C GLN A 510 20.84 1.03 -8.75
N GLN A 511 21.87 1.82 -8.49
CA GLN A 511 21.80 2.93 -7.53
C GLN A 511 21.01 4.13 -8.08
N LEU A 512 20.82 4.19 -9.38
CA LEU A 512 20.08 5.25 -10.04
C LEU A 512 18.56 5.05 -10.02
N VAL A 513 18.11 3.89 -9.59
CA VAL A 513 16.69 3.52 -9.57
C VAL A 513 16.31 2.84 -8.27
N ALA A 514 15.14 3.16 -7.78
CA ALA A 514 14.55 2.51 -6.61
C ALA A 514 13.24 1.84 -6.99
N ASN A 515 12.74 0.98 -6.13
CA ASN A 515 11.50 0.25 -6.34
C ASN A 515 11.47 -0.54 -7.65
N THR A 516 12.58 -1.17 -8.02
CA THR A 516 12.74 -1.85 -9.31
C THR A 516 12.03 -3.20 -9.36
N ASN A 517 11.78 -3.82 -8.23
CA ASN A 517 11.18 -5.15 -8.10
C ASN A 517 10.40 -5.26 -6.79
N ASP A 518 9.59 -6.27 -6.69
CA ASP A 518 8.94 -6.65 -5.43
C ASP A 518 9.88 -7.51 -4.58
N ALA A 519 9.56 -7.65 -3.28
CA ALA A 519 10.48 -8.24 -2.31
C ALA A 519 10.97 -9.64 -2.67
N ASP A 520 10.16 -10.39 -3.42
CA ASP A 520 10.46 -11.77 -3.82
C ASP A 520 10.73 -11.94 -5.32
N GLU A 521 10.81 -10.84 -6.04
CA GLU A 521 11.24 -10.85 -7.43
C GLU A 521 12.76 -10.68 -7.51
N ALA A 522 13.36 -11.34 -8.48
CA ALA A 522 14.74 -11.08 -8.79
C ALA A 522 14.94 -9.62 -9.17
N VAL A 523 15.97 -9.00 -8.62
CA VAL A 523 16.35 -7.64 -8.98
C VAL A 523 16.64 -7.60 -10.48
N PRO A 524 15.94 -6.76 -11.26
CA PRO A 524 16.16 -6.68 -12.70
C PRO A 524 17.58 -6.21 -13.01
N ALA A 525 18.19 -6.72 -14.06
CA ALA A 525 19.47 -6.22 -14.51
C ALA A 525 19.35 -4.78 -15.01
N ALA A 526 20.10 -3.86 -14.41
CA ALA A 526 20.11 -2.46 -14.81
C ALA A 526 21.29 -2.14 -15.73
N LYS A 527 21.07 -1.30 -16.72
CA LYS A 527 22.10 -0.82 -17.65
C LYS A 527 21.85 0.64 -18.01
N ILE A 528 22.90 1.45 -17.99
CA ILE A 528 22.84 2.80 -18.55
C ILE A 528 22.91 2.71 -20.07
N VAL A 529 21.94 3.32 -20.75
CA VAL A 529 21.82 3.28 -22.22
C VAL A 529 22.62 4.39 -22.89
N ASN A 530 22.81 5.51 -22.20
CA ASN A 530 23.54 6.69 -22.65
C ASN A 530 24.70 7.08 -21.70
N PRO A 531 25.71 6.22 -21.50
CA PRO A 531 26.76 6.44 -20.52
C PRO A 531 27.63 7.66 -20.82
N GLU A 532 27.67 8.12 -22.06
CA GLU A 532 28.43 9.29 -22.51
C GLU A 532 28.06 10.57 -21.77
N VAL A 533 26.79 10.73 -21.35
CA VAL A 533 26.33 11.94 -20.63
C VAL A 533 26.99 12.08 -19.25
N LEU A 534 27.50 11.00 -18.68
CA LEU A 534 28.19 11.02 -17.40
C LEU A 534 29.60 11.66 -17.46
N ASN A 535 30.09 11.97 -18.67
CA ASN A 535 31.34 12.69 -18.89
C ASN A 535 31.15 14.21 -19.00
N GLU A 536 29.92 14.70 -19.00
CA GLU A 536 29.62 16.12 -19.13
C GLU A 536 29.22 16.70 -17.76
N ILE A 537 29.93 17.74 -17.31
CA ILE A 537 29.65 18.42 -16.04
C ILE A 537 28.31 19.14 -16.12
N GLY A 538 27.54 19.05 -15.05
CA GLY A 538 26.23 19.69 -14.92
C GLY A 538 25.10 18.68 -14.70
N GLN A 539 23.85 19.13 -14.82
CA GLN A 539 22.69 18.25 -14.72
C GLN A 539 22.52 17.46 -16.01
N GLN A 540 22.58 16.16 -15.89
CA GLN A 540 22.45 15.21 -16.98
C GLN A 540 21.19 14.38 -16.84
N LYS A 541 20.63 13.94 -17.97
CA LYS A 541 19.52 12.98 -18.03
C LYS A 541 20.07 11.61 -18.41
N VAL A 542 20.23 10.76 -17.42
CA VAL A 542 20.72 9.39 -17.61
C VAL A 542 19.52 8.46 -17.83
N THR A 543 19.58 7.66 -18.91
CA THR A 543 18.56 6.65 -19.18
C THR A 543 19.03 5.30 -18.67
N VAL A 544 18.34 4.76 -17.69
CA VAL A 544 18.58 3.42 -17.15
C VAL A 544 17.55 2.47 -17.74
N GLN A 545 18.02 1.38 -18.35
CA GLN A 545 17.20 0.27 -18.83
C GLN A 545 17.25 -0.87 -17.81
N LEU A 546 16.09 -1.31 -17.37
CA LEU A 546 15.89 -2.48 -16.52
C LEU A 546 15.45 -3.66 -17.36
N THR A 547 16.09 -4.79 -17.18
CA THR A 547 15.75 -6.07 -17.84
C THR A 547 15.30 -7.06 -16.78
N TYR A 548 14.05 -7.45 -16.80
CA TYR A 548 13.46 -8.41 -15.89
C TYR A 548 13.68 -9.86 -16.38
N GLU A 549 13.59 -10.84 -15.49
CA GLU A 549 13.71 -12.28 -15.85
C GLU A 549 12.68 -12.71 -16.90
N THR A 550 11.53 -12.04 -16.94
CA THR A 550 10.51 -12.24 -17.98
C THR A 550 10.95 -11.77 -19.38
N GLY A 551 12.12 -11.12 -19.51
CA GLY A 551 12.58 -10.45 -20.73
C GLY A 551 11.95 -9.07 -20.95
N SER A 552 11.11 -8.59 -20.03
CA SER A 552 10.53 -7.25 -20.12
C SER A 552 11.58 -6.18 -19.92
N LEU A 553 11.48 -5.10 -20.67
CA LEU A 553 12.38 -3.95 -20.61
C LEU A 553 11.61 -2.71 -20.12
N VAL A 554 12.15 -2.05 -19.11
CA VAL A 554 11.64 -0.77 -18.61
C VAL A 554 12.75 0.26 -18.65
N THR A 555 12.47 1.47 -19.12
CA THR A 555 13.44 2.57 -19.12
C THR A 555 13.03 3.65 -18.13
N VAL A 556 14.00 4.11 -17.33
CA VAL A 556 13.82 5.18 -16.35
C VAL A 556 14.80 6.30 -16.67
N ASN A 557 14.28 7.52 -16.78
CA ASN A 557 15.11 8.70 -16.94
C ASN A 557 15.46 9.29 -15.57
N VAL A 558 16.73 9.30 -15.25
CA VAL A 558 17.26 9.70 -13.94
C VAL A 558 18.01 11.02 -14.06
N PRO A 559 17.66 12.03 -13.27
CA PRO A 559 18.47 13.25 -13.19
C PRO A 559 19.74 12.95 -12.39
N VAL A 560 20.89 13.13 -13.03
CA VAL A 560 22.22 12.98 -12.40
C VAL A 560 22.96 14.28 -12.50
N THR A 561 23.48 14.78 -11.38
CA THR A 561 24.38 15.93 -11.37
C THR A 561 25.83 15.42 -11.46
N VAL A 562 26.52 15.77 -12.53
CA VAL A 562 27.94 15.46 -12.68
C VAL A 562 28.77 16.67 -12.24
N GLU A 563 29.53 16.48 -11.19
CA GLU A 563 30.42 17.50 -10.63
C GLU A 563 31.83 17.35 -11.19
N ALA A 564 32.58 18.44 -11.23
CA ALA A 564 34.01 18.39 -11.54
C ALA A 564 34.75 17.54 -10.48
N PRO A 565 35.84 16.86 -10.86
CA PRO A 565 36.66 16.11 -9.89
C PRO A 565 37.04 17.01 -8.71
N ALA A 566 36.74 16.56 -7.50
CA ALA A 566 37.04 17.35 -6.31
C ALA A 566 38.55 17.60 -6.18
N LYS A 567 38.89 18.82 -5.76
CA LYS A 567 40.23 19.08 -5.24
C LYS A 567 40.47 18.14 -4.05
N LYS A 568 41.71 17.73 -3.87
CA LYS A 568 42.15 16.99 -2.68
C LYS A 568 41.56 17.62 -1.43
N LEU A 569 40.85 16.84 -0.63
CA LEU A 569 40.20 17.32 0.59
C LEU A 569 41.28 17.79 1.60
N ASP A 570 41.11 18.95 2.17
CA ASP A 570 41.88 19.37 3.33
C ASP A 570 41.23 18.79 4.61
N LEU A 571 41.90 17.77 5.16
CA LEU A 571 41.44 17.11 6.38
C LEU A 571 42.12 17.64 7.64
N SER A 572 42.94 18.66 7.54
CA SER A 572 43.80 19.14 8.64
C SER A 572 43.01 19.59 9.88
N GLN A 573 41.91 20.31 9.67
CA GLN A 573 41.04 20.72 10.76
C GLN A 573 40.29 19.52 11.39
N LEU A 574 39.78 18.61 10.58
CA LEU A 574 39.10 17.39 11.05
C LEU A 574 40.08 16.52 11.88
N GLN A 575 41.31 16.36 11.41
CA GLN A 575 42.37 15.63 12.12
C GLN A 575 42.65 16.27 13.50
N THR A 576 42.76 17.60 13.54
CA THR A 576 43.00 18.35 14.77
C THR A 576 41.85 18.17 15.78
N VAL A 577 40.62 18.29 15.32
CA VAL A 577 39.43 18.11 16.16
C VAL A 577 39.34 16.65 16.64
N TYR A 578 39.55 15.71 15.75
CA TYR A 578 39.48 14.27 16.07
C TYR A 578 40.56 13.88 17.10
N ALA A 579 41.81 14.36 16.93
CA ALA A 579 42.90 14.11 17.87
C ALA A 579 42.64 14.73 19.26
N SER A 580 41.87 15.81 19.34
CA SER A 580 41.54 16.46 20.61
C SER A 580 40.52 15.69 21.47
N ILE A 581 39.83 14.70 20.89
CA ILE A 581 38.86 13.87 21.62
C ILE A 581 39.58 13.03 22.68
N GLY A 582 40.71 12.43 22.38
CA GLY A 582 41.40 11.51 23.27
C GLY A 582 40.75 10.14 23.38
N GLU A 583 41.02 9.42 24.44
CA GLU A 583 40.58 8.05 24.62
C GLU A 583 39.25 7.94 25.42
N ALA A 584 38.46 6.93 25.11
CA ALA A 584 37.16 6.66 25.72
C ALA A 584 37.22 6.55 27.26
N ASN A 585 38.33 6.01 27.78
CA ASN A 585 38.52 5.80 29.22
C ASN A 585 38.66 7.10 30.01
N GLN A 586 38.92 8.22 29.33
CA GLN A 586 39.02 9.57 29.95
C GLN A 586 37.64 10.18 30.27
N TYR A 587 36.57 9.61 29.75
CA TYR A 587 35.22 10.17 29.85
C TYR A 587 34.29 9.25 30.64
N THR A 588 33.18 9.83 31.12
CA THR A 588 32.14 9.02 31.73
C THR A 588 31.46 8.11 30.70
N VAL A 589 31.04 6.91 31.11
CA VAL A 589 30.41 5.93 30.20
C VAL A 589 29.18 6.52 29.50
N TYR A 590 28.33 7.23 30.21
CA TYR A 590 27.15 7.86 29.62
C TYR A 590 27.50 8.94 28.59
N SER A 591 28.45 9.82 28.91
CA SER A 591 28.83 10.87 27.96
C SER A 591 29.48 10.31 26.72
N TRP A 592 30.30 9.26 26.86
CA TRP A 592 30.91 8.58 25.73
C TRP A 592 29.87 7.84 24.87
N GLN A 593 28.94 7.14 25.48
CA GLN A 593 27.84 6.48 24.77
C GLN A 593 26.96 7.51 24.03
N LEU A 594 26.61 8.61 24.67
CA LEU A 594 25.84 9.68 24.04
C LEU A 594 26.61 10.29 22.87
N PHE A 595 27.88 10.59 23.04
CA PHE A 595 28.74 11.13 22.00
C PHE A 595 28.84 10.21 20.79
N THR A 596 29.00 8.91 21.00
CA THR A 596 29.08 7.92 19.93
C THR A 596 27.72 7.63 19.28
N ALA A 597 26.60 7.98 19.92
CA ALA A 597 25.26 7.86 19.42
C ALA A 597 24.75 9.12 18.68
N ILE A 598 25.41 10.26 18.84
CA ILE A 598 25.02 11.53 18.19
C ILE A 598 25.24 11.42 16.69
N GLY A 599 24.15 11.45 15.95
CA GLY A 599 24.11 11.45 14.51
C GLY A 599 22.75 11.94 14.00
N PRO A 600 22.59 12.20 12.72
CA PRO A 600 21.37 12.81 12.18
C PRO A 600 20.12 11.94 12.30
N LYS A 601 20.26 10.63 12.49
CA LYS A 601 19.16 9.66 12.80
C LYS A 601 19.76 8.32 13.28
N THR A 602 18.98 7.49 13.95
CA THR A 602 19.36 6.21 14.54
C THR A 602 19.97 5.16 13.60
N ILE A 603 19.95 5.38 12.31
CA ILE A 603 20.48 4.47 11.27
C ILE A 603 21.77 5.00 10.63
N VAL A 604 22.20 6.20 11.00
CA VAL A 604 23.39 6.85 10.42
C VAL A 604 24.53 6.78 11.44
N PRO A 605 25.77 6.49 11.02
CA PRO A 605 26.92 6.52 11.90
C PRO A 605 27.03 7.85 12.65
N SER A 606 27.47 7.80 13.91
CA SER A 606 27.75 9.03 14.70
C SER A 606 28.80 9.91 14.00
N TYR A 607 28.85 11.19 14.35
CA TYR A 607 29.87 12.09 13.79
C TYR A 607 31.30 11.61 14.10
N TYR A 608 31.49 10.96 15.24
CA TYR A 608 32.76 10.33 15.56
C TYR A 608 33.11 9.19 14.60
N GLN A 609 32.17 8.30 14.31
CA GLN A 609 32.37 7.21 13.36
C GLN A 609 32.58 7.71 11.94
N GLN A 610 31.80 8.71 11.52
CA GLN A 610 31.98 9.35 10.21
C GLN A 610 33.36 9.99 10.06
N ALA A 611 33.83 10.69 11.10
CA ALA A 611 35.16 11.29 11.12
C ALA A 611 36.25 10.19 11.08
N THR A 612 36.10 9.12 11.85
CA THR A 612 37.02 7.97 11.86
C THR A 612 37.14 7.38 10.46
N GLN A 613 35.98 7.16 9.80
CA GLN A 613 35.94 6.60 8.46
C GLN A 613 36.60 7.54 7.46
N LEU A 614 36.23 8.81 7.45
CA LEU A 614 36.80 9.79 6.51
C LEU A 614 38.32 9.98 6.68
N LEU A 615 38.80 9.99 7.90
CA LEU A 615 40.27 10.07 8.17
C LEU A 615 41.01 8.81 7.74
N ALA A 616 40.36 7.64 7.77
CA ALA A 616 40.89 6.39 7.23
C ALA A 616 40.89 6.34 5.70
N GLU A 617 39.87 6.93 5.04
CA GLU A 617 39.77 7.05 3.58
C GLU A 617 40.78 8.05 2.99
N GLY A 618 41.14 9.07 3.76
CA GLY A 618 42.17 10.03 3.38
C GLY A 618 41.69 11.15 2.46
N GLN A 619 42.66 11.99 2.01
CA GLN A 619 42.38 13.22 1.23
C GLN A 619 41.85 12.98 -0.18
N GLU A 620 41.86 11.75 -0.66
CA GLU A 620 41.44 11.35 -2.02
C GLU A 620 40.03 10.78 -2.04
N SER A 621 39.28 10.86 -0.93
CA SER A 621 37.88 10.44 -0.88
C SER A 621 37.05 11.25 -1.88
N GLN A 622 36.57 10.59 -2.91
CA GLN A 622 35.80 11.23 -3.98
C GLN A 622 34.32 11.41 -3.60
N ASP A 623 33.90 10.80 -2.50
CA ASP A 623 32.51 10.78 -2.05
C ASP A 623 32.16 12.00 -1.18
N LYS A 624 33.11 12.89 -0.89
CA LYS A 624 32.91 14.05 -0.02
C LYS A 624 33.42 15.34 -0.66
N THR A 625 32.67 16.39 -0.45
CA THR A 625 33.12 17.75 -0.76
C THR A 625 33.86 18.37 0.43
N GLN A 626 34.67 19.39 0.21
CA GLN A 626 35.29 20.12 1.31
C GLN A 626 34.27 20.70 2.28
N GLU A 627 33.13 21.18 1.76
CA GLU A 627 32.04 21.67 2.60
C GLU A 627 31.47 20.57 3.52
N GLN A 628 31.36 19.33 3.04
CA GLN A 628 30.95 18.20 3.88
C GLN A 628 31.97 17.84 4.95
N VAL A 629 33.29 18.00 4.65
CA VAL A 629 34.35 17.82 5.63
C VAL A 629 34.28 18.90 6.70
N ASP A 630 34.11 20.15 6.29
CA ASP A 630 34.00 21.30 7.20
C ASP A 630 32.73 21.19 8.07
N GLN A 631 31.63 20.75 7.49
CA GLN A 631 30.39 20.49 8.21
C GLN A 631 30.54 19.32 9.20
N LEU A 632 31.20 18.23 8.79
CA LEU A 632 31.48 17.10 9.68
C LEU A 632 32.37 17.53 10.84
N THR A 633 33.39 18.35 10.56
CA THR A 633 34.28 18.93 11.57
C THR A 633 33.50 19.74 12.60
N SER A 634 32.64 20.66 12.13
CA SER A 634 31.76 21.46 13.00
C SER A 634 30.79 20.63 13.81
N ASN A 635 30.18 19.61 13.20
CA ASN A 635 29.27 18.70 13.86
C ASN A 635 29.98 17.86 14.92
N LEU A 636 31.21 17.39 14.63
CA LEU A 636 32.02 16.65 15.57
C LEU A 636 32.39 17.52 16.77
N GLN A 637 32.83 18.77 16.55
CA GLN A 637 33.10 19.73 17.63
C GLN A 637 31.87 19.99 18.49
N SER A 638 30.70 20.08 17.86
CA SER A 638 29.45 20.28 18.58
C SER A 638 29.05 19.05 19.38
N ALA A 639 29.27 17.85 18.83
CA ALA A 639 29.01 16.59 19.52
C ALA A 639 29.93 16.40 20.73
N MET A 640 31.20 16.86 20.65
CA MET A 640 32.13 16.77 21.77
C MET A 640 31.68 17.50 23.04
N LYS A 641 30.77 18.49 22.94
CA LYS A 641 30.24 19.23 24.11
C LYS A 641 29.47 18.32 25.09
N VAL A 642 29.05 17.14 24.68
CA VAL A 642 28.38 16.19 25.58
C VAL A 642 29.37 15.35 26.40
N LEU A 643 30.68 15.38 26.02
CA LEU A 643 31.70 14.61 26.69
C LEU A 643 32.00 15.21 28.06
N VAL A 644 31.98 14.39 29.08
CA VAL A 644 32.31 14.74 30.47
C VAL A 644 33.57 13.99 30.86
N LYS A 645 34.68 14.70 30.98
CA LYS A 645 35.93 14.08 31.43
C LYS A 645 35.83 13.70 32.91
N LYS A 646 36.31 12.49 33.22
CA LYS A 646 36.34 11.97 34.59
C LYS A 646 37.12 12.91 35.54
N ALA A 647 38.23 13.43 35.04
CA ALA A 647 39.08 14.32 35.83
C ALA A 647 38.47 15.72 36.14
N ASP A 648 37.44 16.10 35.40
CA ASP A 648 36.78 17.41 35.53
C ASP A 648 35.52 17.33 36.44
N ILE A 649 35.21 16.14 36.94
CA ILE A 649 34.04 15.94 37.80
C ILE A 649 34.40 16.29 39.22
N THR A 650 33.74 17.27 39.76
CA THR A 650 33.84 17.66 41.17
C THR A 650 32.44 17.92 41.71
N LEU A 651 32.05 17.15 42.74
CA LEU A 651 30.74 17.33 43.38
C LEU A 651 30.96 17.94 44.75
N GLU A 652 30.07 18.88 45.09
CA GLU A 652 30.07 19.53 46.41
C GLU A 652 29.41 18.58 47.44
N ARG A 653 30.20 18.02 48.37
CA ARG A 653 29.78 17.04 49.34
C ARG A 653 29.76 17.54 50.76
N THR A 654 30.49 18.56 51.07
CA THR A 654 30.76 19.03 52.41
C THR A 654 29.50 19.30 53.25
N GLU A 655 28.47 19.89 52.63
CA GLU A 655 27.21 20.13 53.34
C GLU A 655 26.46 18.85 53.64
N ALA A 656 26.42 17.90 52.66
CA ALA A 656 25.80 16.59 52.81
C ALA A 656 26.49 15.75 53.93
N GLU A 657 27.83 15.80 53.97
CA GLU A 657 28.63 15.10 54.99
C GLU A 657 28.38 15.67 56.38
N ASN A 658 28.28 17.00 56.50
CA ASN A 658 27.94 17.67 57.75
C ASN A 658 26.56 17.33 58.25
N GLU A 659 25.57 17.27 57.36
CA GLU A 659 24.18 16.87 57.75
C GLU A 659 24.09 15.40 58.16
N LEU A 660 24.77 14.50 57.47
CA LEU A 660 24.87 13.10 57.91
C LEU A 660 25.58 12.99 59.28
N ALA A 661 26.64 13.72 59.48
CA ALA A 661 27.34 13.76 60.80
C ALA A 661 26.46 14.32 61.91
N SER A 662 25.57 15.27 61.58
CA SER A 662 24.61 15.83 62.53
C SER A 662 23.55 14.78 62.97
N VAL A 663 23.00 14.03 61.99
CA VAL A 663 22.09 12.92 62.26
C VAL A 663 22.76 11.86 63.13
N HIS A 664 24.01 11.54 62.83
CA HIS A 664 24.76 10.52 63.56
C HIS A 664 25.03 10.82 65.03
N LYS A 665 25.00 12.11 65.40
CA LYS A 665 25.20 12.59 66.77
C LYS A 665 23.92 12.69 67.59
N LEU A 666 22.76 12.41 66.98
CA LEU A 666 21.48 12.51 67.65
C LEU A 666 21.32 11.38 68.66
N ASP A 667 20.87 11.76 69.87
CA ASP A 667 20.46 10.86 70.93
C ASP A 667 18.95 11.00 71.17
N GLU A 668 18.20 9.98 70.89
CA GLU A 668 16.75 9.96 71.04
C GLU A 668 16.30 10.36 72.45
N SER A 669 17.13 10.09 73.48
CA SER A 669 16.82 10.40 74.87
C SER A 669 16.70 11.91 75.12
N VAL A 670 17.27 12.76 74.26
CA VAL A 670 17.30 14.22 74.40
C VAL A 670 16.03 14.89 73.87
N TYR A 671 15.34 14.24 72.91
CA TYR A 671 14.23 14.85 72.19
C TYR A 671 12.87 14.29 72.62
N THR A 672 11.79 15.06 72.32
CA THR A 672 10.43 14.54 72.62
C THR A 672 10.10 13.41 71.65
N LYS A 673 9.32 12.43 72.14
CA LYS A 673 8.97 11.24 71.34
C LYS A 673 8.27 11.59 70.03
N ASP A 674 7.36 12.56 70.05
CA ASP A 674 6.59 12.95 68.86
C ASP A 674 7.50 13.68 67.86
N SER A 675 8.42 14.52 68.28
CA SER A 675 9.37 15.20 67.41
C SER A 675 10.40 14.23 66.78
N TRP A 676 10.82 13.24 67.56
CA TRP A 676 11.69 12.18 67.07
C TRP A 676 11.02 11.34 66.00
N GLN A 677 9.76 10.96 66.21
CA GLN A 677 8.97 10.22 65.26
C GLN A 677 8.71 11.06 63.98
N ALA A 678 8.33 12.31 64.13
CA ALA A 678 8.13 13.23 63.00
C ALA A 678 9.39 13.40 62.17
N MET A 679 10.55 13.49 62.82
CA MET A 679 11.85 13.55 62.12
C MET A 679 12.12 12.23 61.37
N GLN A 680 11.89 11.06 61.96
CA GLN A 680 12.09 9.79 61.31
C GLN A 680 11.15 9.61 60.08
N GLU A 681 9.90 10.01 60.21
CA GLU A 681 8.93 9.99 59.11
C GLU A 681 9.35 10.95 57.97
N ALA A 682 9.84 12.13 58.30
CA ALA A 682 10.34 13.10 57.33
C ALA A 682 11.62 12.67 56.62
N LEU A 683 12.37 11.71 57.17
CA LEU A 683 13.54 11.12 56.52
C LEU A 683 13.21 10.10 55.40
N ILE A 684 11.96 9.74 55.23
CA ILE A 684 11.53 8.84 54.17
C ILE A 684 11.46 9.65 52.87
N ASP A 685 12.20 9.20 51.86
CA ASP A 685 12.09 9.79 50.54
C ASP A 685 10.75 9.41 49.88
N THR A 686 9.89 10.40 49.65
CA THR A 686 8.56 10.19 49.06
C THR A 686 8.61 9.66 47.64
N THR A 687 9.77 9.78 46.94
CA THR A 687 9.96 9.30 45.56
C THR A 687 10.31 7.81 45.52
N THR A 688 11.15 7.35 46.47
CA THR A 688 11.65 5.97 46.49
C THR A 688 11.05 5.11 47.62
N GLY A 689 10.45 5.73 48.63
CA GLY A 689 9.98 5.06 49.84
C GLY A 689 11.10 4.59 50.77
N GLU A 690 12.34 4.94 50.46
CA GLU A 690 13.51 4.56 51.26
C GLU A 690 13.99 5.72 52.16
N GLY A 691 14.71 5.43 53.20
CA GLY A 691 15.25 6.43 54.13
C GLY A 691 16.28 7.32 53.44
N SER A 692 16.04 8.65 53.42
CA SER A 692 16.92 9.65 52.80
C SER A 692 18.33 9.63 53.35
N TYR A 693 18.48 9.34 54.64
CA TYR A 693 19.78 9.18 55.31
C TYR A 693 20.60 8.08 54.68
N LYS A 694 20.05 6.88 54.51
CA LYS A 694 20.74 5.71 53.94
C LYS A 694 21.11 5.94 52.48
N GLN A 695 20.21 6.55 51.72
CA GLN A 695 20.46 6.90 50.34
C GLN A 695 21.61 7.92 50.19
N LEU A 696 21.59 8.99 51.01
CA LEU A 696 22.66 9.96 50.97
C LEU A 696 23.99 9.36 51.38
N GLN A 697 24.02 8.52 52.45
CA GLN A 697 25.20 7.78 52.89
C GLN A 697 25.79 6.94 51.75
N GLN A 698 24.94 6.26 51.00
CA GLN A 698 25.36 5.44 49.85
C GLN A 698 25.95 6.30 48.74
N LEU A 699 25.31 7.42 48.39
CA LEU A 699 25.81 8.32 47.38
C LEU A 699 27.16 8.94 47.73
N LEU A 700 27.36 9.27 49.01
CA LEU A 700 28.64 9.85 49.48
C LEU A 700 29.77 8.79 49.65
N ALA A 701 29.39 7.49 49.69
CA ALA A 701 30.37 6.40 49.71
C ALA A 701 30.99 6.16 48.36
N TRP A 702 30.35 6.58 47.29
CA TRP A 702 30.92 6.49 45.92
C TRP A 702 31.77 7.68 45.58
N SER A 703 32.80 7.46 44.77
CA SER A 703 33.56 8.57 44.13
C SER A 703 32.68 9.32 43.15
N ASP A 704 33.13 10.50 42.73
CA ASP A 704 32.41 11.32 41.73
C ASP A 704 32.27 10.58 40.41
N GLU A 705 33.26 9.78 40.05
CA GLU A 705 33.21 8.90 38.86
C GLU A 705 32.24 7.76 39.02
N GLU A 706 32.23 7.08 40.15
CA GLU A 706 31.32 5.92 40.41
C GLU A 706 29.84 6.32 40.42
N LEU A 707 29.53 7.55 40.83
CA LEU A 707 28.18 8.09 40.76
C LEU A 707 27.65 8.18 39.30
N LEU A 708 28.52 8.34 38.34
CA LEU A 708 28.18 8.43 36.89
C LEU A 708 28.36 7.11 36.17
N GLU A 709 28.77 6.04 36.86
CA GLU A 709 28.80 4.71 36.25
C GLU A 709 27.41 4.06 36.23
N PRO A 710 26.96 3.57 35.03
CA PRO A 710 25.61 3.02 34.85
C PRO A 710 25.25 1.86 35.82
N THR A 711 26.26 1.13 36.25
CA THR A 711 26.12 -0.05 37.10
C THR A 711 26.19 0.26 38.62
N LEU A 712 26.57 1.51 38.95
CA LEU A 712 26.71 1.96 40.34
C LEU A 712 25.73 3.08 40.64
N GLY A 713 26.14 4.34 40.53
CA GLY A 713 25.28 5.49 40.79
C GLY A 713 24.22 5.76 39.71
N GLY A 714 24.56 5.48 38.46
CA GLY A 714 23.62 5.52 37.34
C GLY A 714 23.19 6.92 36.91
N PHE A 715 23.80 7.99 37.44
CA PHE A 715 23.46 9.36 37.01
C PHE A 715 24.06 9.68 35.64
N LYS A 716 23.27 10.35 34.84
CA LYS A 716 23.68 10.66 33.46
C LYS A 716 24.65 11.84 33.38
N THR A 717 24.50 12.78 34.27
CA THR A 717 25.34 14.00 34.33
C THR A 717 25.80 14.30 35.76
N PRO A 718 26.93 15.00 35.95
CA PRO A 718 27.33 15.49 37.26
C PRO A 718 26.26 16.34 37.94
N ALA A 719 25.53 17.15 37.15
CA ALA A 719 24.46 17.99 37.66
C ALA A 719 23.29 17.16 38.22
N ASP A 720 22.95 15.99 37.63
CA ASP A 720 21.92 15.11 38.16
C ASP A 720 22.34 14.48 39.50
N ALA A 721 23.59 14.06 39.56
CA ALA A 721 24.16 13.53 40.80
C ALA A 721 24.18 14.59 41.93
N GLN A 722 24.68 15.81 41.62
CA GLN A 722 24.69 16.93 42.57
C GLN A 722 23.28 17.32 43.01
N LYS A 723 22.36 17.39 42.06
CA LYS A 723 20.94 17.69 42.35
C LYS A 723 20.36 16.69 43.34
N ARG A 724 20.66 15.39 43.17
CA ARG A 724 20.18 14.34 44.06
C ARG A 724 20.79 14.41 45.44
N ILE A 725 22.12 14.64 45.51
CA ILE A 725 22.82 14.90 46.81
C ILE A 725 22.18 16.07 47.53
N ASN A 726 21.97 17.20 46.83
CA ASN A 726 21.39 18.40 47.44
C ASN A 726 19.94 18.18 47.90
N GLN A 727 19.14 17.44 47.13
CA GLN A 727 17.77 17.12 47.54
C GLN A 727 17.73 16.29 48.84
N LEU A 728 18.54 15.22 48.91
CA LEU A 728 18.62 14.39 50.08
C LEU A 728 19.14 15.15 51.28
N THR A 729 20.17 15.96 51.11
CA THR A 729 20.71 16.89 52.13
C THR A 729 19.64 17.82 52.67
N GLN A 730 18.87 18.45 51.79
CA GLN A 730 17.78 19.34 52.20
C GLN A 730 16.66 18.62 52.92
N THR A 731 16.35 17.39 52.51
CA THR A 731 15.36 16.54 53.22
C THR A 731 15.82 16.25 54.65
N ILE A 732 17.10 15.91 54.83
CA ILE A 732 17.69 15.66 56.13
C ILE A 732 17.69 16.95 56.99
N LYS A 733 18.11 18.09 56.44
CA LYS A 733 18.03 19.38 57.14
C LYS A 733 16.63 19.69 57.62
N THR A 734 15.65 19.53 56.74
CA THR A 734 14.25 19.81 57.06
C THR A 734 13.75 18.87 58.16
N ALA A 735 14.11 17.57 58.09
CA ALA A 735 13.77 16.62 59.11
C ALA A 735 14.39 16.95 60.48
N LEU A 736 15.64 17.40 60.51
CA LEU A 736 16.35 17.82 61.74
C LEU A 736 15.68 19.02 62.43
N LEU A 737 15.09 19.94 61.67
CA LEU A 737 14.34 21.08 62.21
C LEU A 737 13.06 20.69 62.97
N LEU A 738 12.58 19.47 62.79
CA LEU A 738 11.42 18.97 63.54
C LEU A 738 11.73 18.52 64.97
N LEU A 739 13.00 18.39 65.32
CA LEU A 739 13.46 17.97 66.63
C LEU A 739 13.22 19.04 67.68
N VAL A 740 12.55 18.63 68.76
CA VAL A 740 12.29 19.44 69.95
C VAL A 740 12.89 18.77 71.16
N GLU A 741 13.86 19.47 71.77
CA GLU A 741 14.46 18.94 73.04
C GLU A 741 13.49 18.86 74.18
N LYS A 742 13.62 17.84 75.05
CA LYS A 742 12.87 17.75 76.26
C LYS A 742 13.27 18.87 77.24
N SER A 743 12.32 19.73 77.62
CA SER A 743 12.55 20.73 78.63
C SER A 743 13.04 20.09 79.93
N THR A 744 14.25 20.42 80.40
CA THR A 744 14.73 20.13 81.73
C THR A 744 13.97 21.02 82.70
N GLU A 745 12.94 20.53 83.35
CA GLU A 745 12.34 21.21 84.48
C GLU A 745 13.35 21.25 85.65
N THR A 746 13.98 22.42 85.83
CA THR A 746 14.59 22.76 87.03
C THR A 746 13.54 23.43 87.95
N THR A 747 12.98 22.63 88.88
CA THR A 747 12.18 23.13 89.96
C THR A 747 12.94 24.17 90.76
N SER A 748 12.45 25.44 90.74
CA SER A 748 12.58 26.39 91.85
C SER A 748 11.34 27.27 91.89
N ASN A 749 10.64 27.02 93.01
CA ASN A 749 9.55 27.84 93.49
C ASN A 749 9.94 29.30 93.66
N THR A 750 9.06 30.21 93.22
CA THR A 750 8.43 31.24 94.10
C THR A 750 7.48 32.12 93.26
N SER A 751 6.28 32.02 93.74
CA SER A 751 5.17 32.98 93.99
C SER A 751 5.05 34.26 93.24
N GLU A 752 3.81 34.42 92.80
CA GLU A 752 3.01 35.64 92.82
C GLU A 752 3.41 36.78 91.88
N SER A 753 2.60 37.35 90.98
CA SER A 753 1.28 37.93 91.21
C SER A 753 0.85 38.49 89.89
N SER A 754 -0.37 38.23 89.55
CA SER A 754 -1.37 39.09 88.96
C SER A 754 -1.04 40.16 87.94
N THR A 755 -1.77 40.13 86.99
CA THR A 755 -2.82 41.03 86.40
C THR A 755 -2.65 41.25 84.92
N SER A 756 -3.60 40.81 84.25
CA SER A 756 -4.62 41.44 83.48
C SER A 756 -4.23 42.25 82.27
N SER A 757 -4.90 41.89 81.31
CA SER A 757 -5.69 42.62 80.33
C SER A 757 -5.04 42.93 79.03
N THR A 758 -5.71 42.46 78.11
CA THR A 758 -6.62 42.94 77.12
C THR A 758 -6.03 43.38 75.78
N THR A 759 -6.59 42.74 74.90
CA THR A 759 -7.16 43.29 73.63
C THR A 759 -6.28 43.81 72.53
N SER A 760 -6.62 43.20 71.53
CA SER A 760 -7.24 43.62 70.27
C SER A 760 -6.27 43.92 69.12
N GLU A 761 -6.54 43.19 68.20
CA GLU A 761 -7.11 43.60 66.91
C GLU A 761 -6.20 44.32 65.94
N THR A 762 -6.28 43.80 64.86
CA THR A 762 -6.54 44.29 63.48
C THR A 762 -5.34 44.61 62.63
N SER A 763 -5.41 43.92 61.65
CA SER A 763 -5.66 44.30 60.27
C SER A 763 -4.52 44.95 59.50
N ASN A 764 -4.51 44.37 58.37
CA ASN A 764 -4.44 45.03 57.09
C ASN A 764 -3.11 45.45 56.47
N THR A 765 -3.06 44.90 55.39
CA THR A 765 -2.96 45.47 54.01
C THR A 765 -1.60 45.91 53.53
N SER A 766 -1.50 45.45 52.41
CA SER A 766 -1.14 46.10 51.14
C SER A 766 0.29 46.18 50.75
N GLU A 767 0.36 45.65 49.64
CA GLU A 767 0.79 46.32 48.37
C GLU A 767 2.25 46.67 48.33
N SER A 768 2.85 46.34 47.37
CA SER A 768 2.91 46.66 45.94
C SER A 768 4.39 46.66 45.62
N SER A 769 4.79 46.37 44.59
CA SER A 769 4.74 46.77 43.24
C SER A 769 6.04 46.51 42.54
N THR A 770 5.86 46.15 41.34
CA THR A 770 6.50 46.70 40.13
C THR A 770 7.98 46.35 39.96
N SER A 771 8.43 46.01 38.80
CA SER A 771 8.05 46.33 37.41
C SER A 771 8.90 45.54 36.46
N SER A 772 8.26 45.12 35.41
CA SER A 772 8.47 45.51 34.00
C SER A 772 9.84 45.19 33.45
N THR A 773 9.92 44.63 32.28
CA THR A 773 9.70 45.20 30.96
C THR A 773 9.81 44.07 29.92
N THR A 774 8.79 43.82 29.17
CA THR A 774 8.55 44.12 27.72
C THR A 774 9.74 43.93 26.78
N SER A 775 9.45 43.10 25.78
CA SER A 775 9.29 43.53 24.38
C SER A 775 8.90 42.32 23.54
N GLU A 776 7.73 42.35 23.12
CA GLU A 776 7.14 42.38 21.76
C GLU A 776 8.14 42.38 20.62
N THR A 777 7.88 41.51 19.67
CA THR A 777 7.59 41.98 18.32
C THR A 777 6.86 40.86 17.55
N SER A 778 5.60 41.20 17.29
CA SER A 778 4.78 40.76 16.21
C SER A 778 5.42 41.05 14.86
N ASN A 779 5.18 40.18 13.87
CA ASN A 779 4.88 40.64 12.54
C ASN A 779 4.02 39.62 11.78
N THR A 780 2.77 39.99 11.70
CA THR A 780 1.84 39.73 10.63
C THR A 780 2.30 40.40 9.36
N SER A 781 2.14 39.74 8.24
CA SER A 781 1.77 40.40 7.00
C SER A 781 1.00 39.45 6.10
N GLU A 782 -0.27 39.79 5.98
CA GLU A 782 -1.13 39.57 4.83
C GLU A 782 -0.53 40.21 3.57
N SER A 783 -0.86 39.65 2.45
CA SER A 783 -1.53 40.31 1.31
C SER A 783 -1.42 39.42 0.11
N SER A 784 -2.52 38.93 -0.38
CA SER A 784 -3.43 39.53 -1.40
C SER A 784 -2.83 39.64 -2.80
N THR A 785 -3.47 38.84 -3.66
CA THR A 785 -4.05 39.15 -4.96
C THR A 785 -3.19 39.75 -6.09
N SER A 786 -3.21 39.13 -7.19
CA SER A 786 -3.88 39.47 -8.44
C SER A 786 -3.14 38.92 -9.66
N SER A 787 -3.78 38.09 -10.42
CA SER A 787 -4.27 38.30 -11.81
C SER A 787 -3.29 39.00 -12.76
N THR A 788 -2.95 38.37 -13.86
CA THR A 788 -3.46 38.52 -15.21
C THR A 788 -2.49 38.01 -16.25
N THR A 789 -3.04 37.23 -17.12
CA THR A 789 -2.86 37.15 -18.58
C THR A 789 -1.45 37.25 -19.20
N SER A 790 -1.05 36.22 -19.84
CA SER A 790 -0.96 36.08 -21.30
C SER A 790 -0.86 34.64 -21.69
#